data_7dac50f542a522958f85d65363455a60
#
_entry.id   7dac50f542a522958f85d65363455a60
#
_cell.length_a   1.000
_cell.length_b   1.000
_cell.length_c   1.000
_cell.angle_alpha   90.00
_cell.angle_beta   90.00
_cell.angle_gamma   90.00
#
_symmetry.space_group_name_H-M   'P 1'
#
loop_
_entity.id
_entity.type
_entity.pdbx_description
1 polymer ?
#
loop_
_entity_poly.entity_id
_entity_poly.type
_entity_poly.pdbx_seq_one_letter_code
_entity_poly.pdbx_strand_id
1 'polypeptide(L)'
;MAEKDKRQEQQHLNAIIDQIKRAEQKLARSITNAKADIDDINRTFGDDVHIGAGDDSISIAGALSIHQQQQMLAERNNAWQRSQQQLSVLQKLEKNPYFARIDFRELPSGHPETIYIGLASFTDAQNHFLIYDWRAPISSIYYDGNLGQVTYQTPDGEQVVEVSLKRQFIIEEGQIVSLFDTQETIGDQMLLTALSHNASTQMQGIVTTIQQEQNQIIRDTRSDLLFVQGAAGSGKTSAIMQRVAYLLYRYRKKLTSGQVVMFSPNMLFNDYVSQVLPEMGEQNMVQMTYLQYVARRLPKVQVQDLYEQFEAIQQDTITPATRFVSDLAFFKLVTSYAQQLQQGGVHFRNLYFRKQVLISRAQIANIYYGFGPQYTLLNRIDGTKEALIKIVQRKISSEMRKKWVQEQIQNLSQEELRQMYDYPDQEFKNSDDETKFLARKIVTNALRPVVKKIRHNSFINIAATYYEFLKVVPQLLPLTKYQVSDAQWQNFVAQFAADWSQHKISLANISPYLYLYDLLTGHHGDLTMKFVFIDEIQDYTPFQLAYLQYNFPRARYTMLGDLNQAILTHDNSQTLLKEITRLFDSEKTRVIQLTHSYRSTKQITEFTKHLLTVGEKIIPFNRPGDLPNIKVSASAEQMLQATREQLRANQQQNYATAIITKDLSQAQQLQQQLQQHVPVTLIKSENQRLATGDLVIPAYLAKGLEFDAVIMWNATAGQFTNQDQQLIYTITSRAMHRLSIIANQQLDPIIAAVPKDLAQWQ
;
A
#
# COMPACT_ATOMS: atom_id res chain seq x y z
N MET A 1 -37.98 31.22 9.05
CA MET A 1 -36.63 31.32 9.56
C MET A 1 -35.62 30.75 8.54
N ALA A 2 -35.77 29.51 8.12
CA ALA A 2 -34.82 28.84 7.20
C ALA A 2 -34.51 29.57 5.86
N GLU A 3 -35.46 30.21 5.25
CA GLU A 3 -35.29 30.87 3.93
C GLU A 3 -34.51 32.22 4.01
N LYS A 4 -34.66 32.95 5.13
CA LYS A 4 -33.89 34.17 5.40
C LYS A 4 -32.44 33.83 5.71
N ASP A 5 -32.23 32.77 6.51
CA ASP A 5 -30.89 32.29 6.86
C ASP A 5 -30.16 31.75 5.62
N LYS A 6 -30.86 31.01 4.75
CA LYS A 6 -30.28 30.50 3.49
C LYS A 6 -29.86 31.65 2.56
N ARG A 7 -30.61 32.72 2.47
CA ARG A 7 -30.26 33.90 1.66
C ARG A 7 -29.03 34.62 2.19
N GLN A 8 -28.93 34.77 3.51
CA GLN A 8 -27.78 35.40 4.15
C GLN A 8 -26.51 34.57 3.97
N GLU A 9 -26.57 33.23 4.15
CA GLU A 9 -25.46 32.32 3.91
C GLU A 9 -25.07 32.30 2.43
N GLN A 10 -26.02 32.37 1.49
CA GLN A 10 -25.72 32.45 0.06
C GLN A 10 -24.99 33.76 -0.30
N GLN A 11 -25.33 34.87 0.33
CA GLN A 11 -24.62 36.14 0.13
C GLN A 11 -23.18 36.04 0.64
N HIS A 12 -22.97 35.41 1.81
CA HIS A 12 -21.66 35.18 2.36
C HIS A 12 -20.84 34.27 1.45
N LEU A 13 -21.43 33.17 0.97
CA LEU A 13 -20.82 32.25 0.02
C LEU A 13 -20.34 32.93 -1.25
N ASN A 14 -21.21 33.78 -1.85
CA ASN A 14 -20.88 34.54 -3.05
C ASN A 14 -19.68 35.48 -2.81
N ALA A 15 -19.63 36.16 -1.67
CA ALA A 15 -18.52 37.04 -1.31
C ALA A 15 -17.18 36.28 -1.18
N ILE A 16 -17.21 35.09 -0.66
CA ILE A 16 -16.02 34.20 -0.56
C ILE A 16 -15.61 33.73 -1.96
N ILE A 17 -16.54 33.27 -2.79
CA ILE A 17 -16.27 32.82 -4.16
C ILE A 17 -15.64 33.93 -4.99
N ASP A 18 -16.13 35.19 -4.87
CA ASP A 18 -15.54 36.32 -5.56
C ASP A 18 -14.09 36.60 -5.16
N GLN A 19 -13.74 36.39 -3.89
CA GLN A 19 -12.37 36.50 -3.42
C GLN A 19 -11.50 35.36 -3.95
N ILE A 20 -12.00 34.09 -3.95
CA ILE A 20 -11.32 32.91 -4.52
C ILE A 20 -11.03 33.17 -6.01
N LYS A 21 -12.00 33.65 -6.81
CA LYS A 21 -11.81 33.97 -8.22
C LYS A 21 -10.71 34.99 -8.46
N ARG A 22 -10.66 36.05 -7.64
CA ARG A 22 -9.58 37.05 -7.71
C ARG A 22 -8.20 36.42 -7.41
N ALA A 23 -8.13 35.58 -6.39
CA ALA A 23 -6.89 34.87 -6.04
C ALA A 23 -6.46 33.91 -7.15
N GLU A 24 -7.40 33.18 -7.75
CA GLU A 24 -7.19 32.30 -8.88
C GLU A 24 -6.62 33.05 -10.10
N GLN A 25 -7.23 34.15 -10.49
CA GLN A 25 -6.75 34.97 -11.62
C GLN A 25 -5.34 35.50 -11.38
N LYS A 26 -5.03 35.93 -10.14
CA LYS A 26 -3.70 36.40 -9.77
C LYS A 26 -2.67 35.27 -9.87
N LEU A 27 -3.02 34.10 -9.37
CA LEU A 27 -2.14 32.94 -9.38
C LEU A 27 -1.92 32.39 -10.80
N ALA A 28 -2.98 32.35 -11.63
CA ALA A 28 -2.87 31.92 -13.02
C ALA A 28 -1.92 32.82 -13.83
N ARG A 29 -1.99 34.15 -13.64
CA ARG A 29 -1.02 35.07 -14.24
C ARG A 29 0.43 34.79 -13.77
N SER A 30 0.62 34.55 -12.47
CA SER A 30 1.93 34.23 -11.91
C SER A 30 2.50 32.92 -12.50
N ILE A 31 1.65 31.91 -12.70
CA ILE A 31 2.03 30.63 -13.31
C ILE A 31 2.47 30.83 -14.78
N THR A 32 1.73 31.64 -15.54
CA THR A 32 2.06 31.95 -16.93
C THR A 32 3.41 32.65 -17.03
N ASN A 33 3.68 33.63 -16.16
CA ASN A 33 4.95 34.34 -16.10
C ASN A 33 6.10 33.41 -15.70
N ALA A 34 5.90 32.58 -14.66
CA ALA A 34 6.91 31.61 -14.21
C ALA A 34 7.26 30.57 -15.29
N LYS A 35 6.27 30.17 -16.11
CA LYS A 35 6.50 29.28 -17.24
C LYS A 35 7.33 29.95 -18.33
N ALA A 36 7.03 31.21 -18.65
CA ALA A 36 7.82 32.00 -19.61
C ALA A 36 9.27 32.15 -19.13
N ASP A 37 9.50 32.42 -17.85
CA ASP A 37 10.83 32.49 -17.24
C ASP A 37 11.60 31.15 -17.38
N ILE A 38 10.93 30.01 -17.14
CA ILE A 38 11.52 28.65 -17.28
C ILE A 38 11.87 28.38 -18.75
N ASP A 39 11.01 28.73 -19.68
CA ASP A 39 11.24 28.54 -21.12
C ASP A 39 12.39 29.44 -21.61
N ASP A 40 12.53 30.63 -21.06
CA ASP A 40 13.64 31.56 -21.38
C ASP A 40 14.97 31.03 -20.82
N ILE A 41 15.00 30.57 -19.56
CA ILE A 41 16.19 29.94 -18.97
C ILE A 41 16.61 28.70 -19.78
N ASN A 42 15.64 27.87 -20.24
CA ASN A 42 15.95 26.71 -21.06
C ASN A 42 16.52 27.09 -22.44
N ARG A 43 16.10 28.22 -23.03
CA ARG A 43 16.63 28.72 -24.32
C ARG A 43 18.06 29.27 -24.18
N THR A 44 18.29 30.00 -23.10
CA THR A 44 19.60 30.64 -22.84
C THR A 44 20.61 29.69 -22.18
N PHE A 45 20.19 28.48 -21.77
CA PHE A 45 21.05 27.49 -21.10
C PHE A 45 22.31 27.11 -21.86
N GLY A 46 22.30 27.18 -23.21
CA GLY A 46 23.44 26.92 -24.08
C GLY A 46 24.36 28.12 -24.28
N ASP A 47 23.85 29.34 -24.16
CA ASP A 47 24.58 30.57 -24.48
C ASP A 47 25.48 31.03 -23.31
N ASP A 48 25.10 30.72 -22.07
CA ASP A 48 25.83 31.08 -20.85
C ASP A 48 26.94 30.05 -20.48
N VAL A 49 26.97 28.89 -21.13
CA VAL A 49 28.02 27.90 -20.94
C VAL A 49 29.18 28.19 -21.85
N HIS A 50 30.14 29.01 -21.42
CA HIS A 50 31.41 29.22 -22.13
C HIS A 50 32.21 27.91 -22.12
N ILE A 51 32.08 27.16 -23.21
CA ILE A 51 33.03 26.10 -23.57
C ILE A 51 34.23 26.84 -24.14
N GLY A 52 35.34 26.89 -23.41
CA GLY A 52 36.57 27.49 -23.88
C GLY A 52 36.99 26.86 -25.21
N ALA A 53 37.12 27.67 -26.25
CA ALA A 53 37.58 27.21 -27.54
C ALA A 53 39.03 26.70 -27.39
N GLY A 54 39.21 25.36 -27.28
CA GLY A 54 40.55 24.74 -27.33
C GLY A 54 40.82 23.56 -26.41
N ASP A 55 39.92 23.23 -25.50
CA ASP A 55 40.10 22.05 -24.63
C ASP A 55 38.74 21.43 -24.31
N ASP A 56 38.53 20.13 -24.56
CA ASP A 56 37.29 19.38 -24.29
C ASP A 56 36.97 19.21 -22.79
N SER A 57 37.68 19.95 -21.93
CA SER A 57 37.44 19.95 -20.49
C SER A 57 36.56 21.14 -20.09
N ILE A 58 35.37 20.85 -19.56
CA ILE A 58 34.53 21.85 -18.89
C ILE A 58 35.37 22.45 -17.75
N SER A 59 35.64 23.77 -17.81
CA SER A 59 36.36 24.45 -16.74
C SER A 59 35.59 24.31 -15.43
N ILE A 60 36.27 24.31 -14.27
CA ILE A 60 35.63 24.26 -12.94
C ILE A 60 34.58 25.38 -12.81
N ALA A 61 34.83 26.54 -13.40
CA ALA A 61 33.90 27.66 -13.46
C ALA A 61 32.64 27.33 -14.30
N GLY A 62 32.81 26.65 -15.45
CA GLY A 62 31.69 26.20 -16.29
C GLY A 62 30.84 25.11 -15.60
N ALA A 63 31.50 24.17 -14.92
CA ALA A 63 30.78 23.16 -14.12
C ALA A 63 30.00 23.77 -12.96
N LEU A 64 30.54 24.81 -12.31
CA LEU A 64 29.86 25.55 -11.24
C LEU A 64 28.66 26.33 -11.78
N SER A 65 28.80 26.99 -12.93
CA SER A 65 27.73 27.72 -13.62
C SER A 65 26.58 26.77 -14.03
N ILE A 66 26.89 25.62 -14.61
CA ILE A 66 25.90 24.58 -14.95
C ILE A 66 25.16 24.11 -13.69
N HIS A 67 25.89 23.87 -12.61
CA HIS A 67 25.29 23.43 -11.35
C HIS A 67 24.35 24.49 -10.75
N GLN A 68 24.74 25.77 -10.77
CA GLN A 68 23.92 26.88 -10.32
C GLN A 68 22.65 27.05 -11.17
N GLN A 69 22.78 26.95 -12.50
CA GLN A 69 21.61 27.03 -13.41
C GLN A 69 20.67 25.84 -13.20
N GLN A 70 21.21 24.63 -13.02
CA GLN A 70 20.38 23.45 -12.70
C GLN A 70 19.63 23.61 -11.37
N GLN A 71 20.28 24.17 -10.34
CA GLN A 71 19.61 24.46 -9.06
C GLN A 71 18.51 25.51 -9.24
N MET A 72 18.78 26.59 -9.96
CA MET A 72 17.80 27.65 -10.23
C MET A 72 16.60 27.13 -11.03
N LEU A 73 16.84 26.30 -12.05
CA LEU A 73 15.80 25.64 -12.82
C LEU A 73 14.95 24.68 -11.95
N ALA A 74 15.60 23.92 -11.08
CA ALA A 74 14.92 23.02 -10.15
C ALA A 74 14.05 23.79 -9.14
N GLU A 75 14.54 24.91 -8.61
CA GLU A 75 13.76 25.80 -7.72
C GLU A 75 12.55 26.41 -8.42
N ARG A 76 12.72 26.90 -9.66
CA ARG A 76 11.64 27.47 -10.48
C ARG A 76 10.59 26.42 -10.84
N ASN A 77 11.02 25.22 -11.26
CA ASN A 77 10.12 24.12 -11.53
C ASN A 77 9.33 23.69 -10.28
N ASN A 78 9.98 23.62 -9.14
CA ASN A 78 9.31 23.30 -7.87
C ASN A 78 8.32 24.40 -7.46
N ALA A 79 8.65 25.67 -7.68
CA ALA A 79 7.75 26.79 -7.43
C ALA A 79 6.54 26.76 -8.37
N TRP A 80 6.78 26.51 -9.66
CA TRP A 80 5.73 26.36 -10.66
C TRP A 80 4.77 25.21 -10.35
N GLN A 81 5.30 24.03 -10.00
CA GLN A 81 4.48 22.88 -9.61
C GLN A 81 3.62 23.17 -8.37
N ARG A 82 4.19 23.84 -7.36
CA ARG A 82 3.42 24.27 -6.17
C ARG A 82 2.31 25.22 -6.52
N SER A 83 2.58 26.20 -7.41
CA SER A 83 1.57 27.14 -7.86
C SER A 83 0.45 26.46 -8.67
N GLN A 84 0.78 25.47 -9.51
CA GLN A 84 -0.20 24.65 -10.21
C GLN A 84 -1.12 23.87 -9.26
N GLN A 85 -0.53 23.26 -8.23
CA GLN A 85 -1.30 22.56 -7.20
C GLN A 85 -2.22 23.52 -6.44
N GLN A 86 -1.72 24.70 -6.09
CA GLN A 86 -2.51 25.72 -5.42
C GLN A 86 -3.66 26.24 -6.30
N LEU A 87 -3.43 26.39 -7.59
CA LEU A 87 -4.47 26.76 -8.56
C LEU A 87 -5.58 25.70 -8.62
N SER A 88 -5.20 24.43 -8.69
CA SER A 88 -6.16 23.32 -8.68
C SER A 88 -7.00 23.28 -7.39
N VAL A 89 -6.40 23.62 -6.24
CA VAL A 89 -7.13 23.74 -4.98
C VAL A 89 -8.12 24.89 -5.01
N LEU A 90 -7.73 26.07 -5.53
CA LEU A 90 -8.63 27.23 -5.66
C LEU A 90 -9.81 26.93 -6.58
N GLN A 91 -9.59 26.24 -7.70
CA GLN A 91 -10.66 25.82 -8.62
C GLN A 91 -11.68 24.88 -7.97
N LYS A 92 -11.22 24.00 -7.07
CA LYS A 92 -12.13 23.15 -6.27
C LYS A 92 -12.91 23.98 -5.25
N LEU A 93 -12.23 24.91 -4.56
CA LEU A 93 -12.86 25.80 -3.59
C LEU A 93 -13.85 26.75 -4.24
N GLU A 94 -13.65 27.18 -5.49
CA GLU A 94 -14.61 28.02 -6.22
C GLU A 94 -15.98 27.33 -6.32
N LYS A 95 -15.99 26.03 -6.60
CA LYS A 95 -17.23 25.25 -6.74
C LYS A 95 -17.89 24.95 -5.41
N ASN A 96 -17.08 24.66 -4.39
CA ASN A 96 -17.53 24.30 -3.06
C ASN A 96 -16.53 24.75 -1.99
N PRO A 97 -16.61 26.00 -1.53
CA PRO A 97 -15.64 26.57 -0.61
C PRO A 97 -15.60 25.90 0.76
N TYR A 98 -16.78 25.59 1.32
CA TYR A 98 -16.91 25.01 2.65
C TYR A 98 -18.14 24.12 2.76
N PHE A 99 -18.17 23.26 3.75
CA PHE A 99 -19.28 22.32 4.01
C PHE A 99 -19.87 22.47 5.42
N ALA A 100 -19.20 23.22 6.32
CA ALA A 100 -19.68 23.42 7.67
C ALA A 100 -19.38 24.83 8.17
N ARG A 101 -20.22 25.30 9.12
CA ARG A 101 -20.04 26.49 9.94
C ARG A 101 -20.17 26.10 11.41
N ILE A 102 -19.32 26.66 12.25
CA ILE A 102 -19.39 26.56 13.70
C ILE A 102 -19.37 27.97 14.30
N ASP A 103 -20.32 28.24 15.19
CA ASP A 103 -20.27 29.41 16.07
C ASP A 103 -19.91 28.94 17.47
N PHE A 104 -18.89 29.48 18.05
CA PHE A 104 -18.38 29.10 19.36
C PHE A 104 -17.79 30.28 20.12
N ARG A 105 -17.51 30.08 21.40
CA ARG A 105 -16.82 31.02 22.27
C ARG A 105 -15.74 30.28 23.06
N GLU A 106 -14.53 30.81 23.11
CA GLU A 106 -13.48 30.28 24.00
C GLU A 106 -13.80 30.56 25.45
N LEU A 107 -13.56 29.61 26.33
CA LEU A 107 -13.76 29.76 27.75
C LEU A 107 -12.43 30.03 28.47
N PRO A 108 -12.42 30.88 29.57
CA PRO A 108 -13.60 31.46 30.22
C PRO A 108 -14.08 32.80 29.70
N SER A 109 -13.35 33.51 28.84
CA SER A 109 -13.64 34.91 28.55
C SER A 109 -13.56 35.31 27.06
N GLY A 110 -13.60 34.35 26.16
CA GLY A 110 -13.49 34.60 24.71
C GLY A 110 -14.69 35.35 24.12
N HIS A 111 -14.48 36.03 23.00
CA HIS A 111 -15.56 36.60 22.17
C HIS A 111 -16.21 35.50 21.30
N PRO A 112 -17.47 35.67 20.93
CA PRO A 112 -18.11 34.77 19.94
C PRO A 112 -17.35 34.83 18.61
N GLU A 113 -17.02 33.64 18.09
CA GLU A 113 -16.33 33.47 16.82
C GLU A 113 -17.14 32.58 15.89
N THR A 114 -17.04 32.85 14.59
CA THR A 114 -17.64 32.05 13.53
C THR A 114 -16.53 31.55 12.60
N ILE A 115 -16.48 30.25 12.38
CA ILE A 115 -15.55 29.65 11.41
C ILE A 115 -16.30 28.84 10.38
N TYR A 116 -15.79 28.86 9.15
CA TYR A 116 -16.25 28.01 8.05
C TYR A 116 -15.19 26.95 7.74
N ILE A 117 -15.59 25.71 7.58
CA ILE A 117 -14.70 24.56 7.40
C ILE A 117 -14.86 24.01 5.99
N GLY A 118 -13.74 23.89 5.28
CA GLY A 118 -13.67 23.37 3.92
C GLY A 118 -12.56 22.34 3.70
N LEU A 119 -12.37 21.93 2.45
CA LEU A 119 -11.34 20.97 2.06
C LEU A 119 -9.92 21.54 2.18
N ALA A 120 -9.78 22.87 2.10
CA ALA A 120 -8.50 23.56 2.27
C ALA A 120 -8.74 24.93 2.90
N SER A 121 -7.68 25.51 3.49
CA SER A 121 -7.75 26.86 4.04
C SER A 121 -7.73 27.90 2.93
N PHE A 122 -8.49 28.97 3.13
CA PHE A 122 -8.43 30.18 2.31
C PHE A 122 -8.39 31.43 3.19
N THR A 123 -7.49 32.35 2.86
CA THR A 123 -7.29 33.62 3.59
C THR A 123 -7.55 34.82 2.66
N ASP A 124 -8.01 35.91 3.24
CA ASP A 124 -8.11 37.18 2.55
C ASP A 124 -6.73 37.85 2.32
N ALA A 125 -6.74 39.06 1.71
CA ALA A 125 -5.52 39.83 1.46
C ALA A 125 -4.81 40.31 2.73
N GLN A 126 -5.48 40.31 3.89
CA GLN A 126 -4.99 40.68 5.20
C GLN A 126 -4.55 39.47 6.02
N ASN A 127 -4.56 38.26 5.45
CA ASN A 127 -4.28 36.97 6.09
C ASN A 127 -5.31 36.54 7.16
N HIS A 128 -6.53 37.04 7.14
CA HIS A 128 -7.61 36.47 7.94
C HIS A 128 -8.16 35.20 7.29
N PHE A 129 -8.37 34.16 8.10
CA PHE A 129 -8.95 32.92 7.61
C PHE A 129 -10.43 33.12 7.30
N LEU A 130 -10.81 32.95 6.03
CA LEU A 130 -12.20 32.88 5.59
C LEU A 130 -12.72 31.45 5.58
N ILE A 131 -11.83 30.48 5.31
CA ILE A 131 -12.11 29.05 5.33
C ILE A 131 -10.98 28.35 6.09
N TYR A 132 -11.33 27.53 7.05
CA TYR A 132 -10.41 26.65 7.76
C TYR A 132 -10.36 25.27 7.10
N ASP A 133 -9.17 24.76 6.95
CA ASP A 133 -8.96 23.36 6.51
C ASP A 133 -9.55 22.38 7.54
N TRP A 134 -10.25 21.36 7.09
CA TRP A 134 -10.84 20.34 7.94
C TRP A 134 -9.81 19.63 8.84
N ARG A 135 -8.52 19.60 8.43
CA ARG A 135 -7.40 19.03 9.17
C ARG A 135 -6.87 19.94 10.27
N ALA A 136 -7.20 21.20 10.27
CA ALA A 136 -6.77 22.16 11.29
C ALA A 136 -7.23 21.71 12.70
N PRO A 137 -6.45 22.00 13.76
CA PRO A 137 -6.85 21.64 15.12
C PRO A 137 -8.24 22.12 15.50
N ILE A 138 -8.58 23.38 15.21
CA ILE A 138 -9.88 23.98 15.52
C ILE A 138 -11.05 23.27 14.82
N SER A 139 -10.81 22.73 13.61
CA SER A 139 -11.85 22.01 12.86
C SER A 139 -12.27 20.69 13.52
N SER A 140 -11.50 20.17 14.52
CA SER A 140 -11.92 18.99 15.27
C SER A 140 -13.19 19.20 16.09
N ILE A 141 -13.49 20.44 16.46
CA ILE A 141 -14.72 20.82 17.16
C ILE A 141 -15.97 20.34 16.39
N TYR A 142 -15.91 20.41 15.05
CA TYR A 142 -17.00 19.96 14.21
C TYR A 142 -17.24 18.45 14.30
N TYR A 143 -16.17 17.66 14.39
CA TYR A 143 -16.24 16.19 14.36
C TYR A 143 -16.42 15.56 15.75
N ASP A 144 -15.82 16.14 16.79
CA ASP A 144 -15.74 15.54 18.11
C ASP A 144 -16.83 16.03 19.08
N GLY A 145 -17.40 17.23 18.82
CA GLY A 145 -18.27 17.91 19.76
C GLY A 145 -19.74 17.94 19.36
N ASN A 146 -20.63 17.88 20.35
CA ASN A 146 -22.01 18.31 20.26
C ASN A 146 -22.14 19.82 20.60
N LEU A 147 -23.35 20.36 20.61
CA LEU A 147 -23.55 21.69 21.16
C LEU A 147 -23.19 21.74 22.67
N GLY A 148 -22.68 22.86 23.16
CA GLY A 148 -22.21 23.06 24.52
C GLY A 148 -20.70 23.01 24.63
N GLN A 149 -20.18 22.59 25.78
CA GLN A 149 -18.74 22.56 26.04
C GLN A 149 -18.04 21.45 25.26
N VAL A 150 -17.02 21.83 24.51
CA VAL A 150 -16.19 20.94 23.71
C VAL A 150 -14.72 21.27 23.95
N THR A 151 -13.89 20.24 24.04
CA THR A 151 -12.45 20.38 24.21
C THR A 151 -11.73 19.92 22.95
N TYR A 152 -10.73 20.70 22.48
CA TYR A 152 -9.90 20.31 21.34
C TYR A 152 -8.42 20.54 21.61
N GLN A 153 -7.57 19.75 20.94
CA GLN A 153 -6.12 19.77 21.13
C GLN A 153 -5.46 20.77 20.17
N THR A 154 -4.70 21.72 20.73
CA THR A 154 -3.83 22.63 19.97
C THR A 154 -2.36 22.30 20.18
N PRO A 155 -1.42 22.88 19.40
CA PRO A 155 0.01 22.77 19.68
C PRO A 155 0.40 23.28 21.08
N ASP A 156 -0.34 24.27 21.59
CA ASP A 156 -0.06 24.94 22.85
C ASP A 156 -0.79 24.31 24.07
N GLY A 157 -1.58 23.25 23.79
CA GLY A 157 -2.30 22.50 24.82
C GLY A 157 -3.78 22.33 24.51
N GLU A 158 -4.52 21.92 25.52
CA GLU A 158 -5.95 21.67 25.43
C GLU A 158 -6.74 22.97 25.58
N GLN A 159 -7.68 23.21 24.68
CA GLN A 159 -8.56 24.39 24.68
C GLN A 159 -10.01 23.96 24.86
N VAL A 160 -10.74 24.72 25.69
CA VAL A 160 -12.16 24.48 25.97
C VAL A 160 -12.99 25.58 25.34
N VAL A 161 -14.00 25.19 24.56
CA VAL A 161 -14.93 26.12 23.88
C VAL A 161 -16.37 25.76 24.19
N GLU A 162 -17.25 26.74 24.10
CA GLU A 162 -18.69 26.56 24.15
C GLU A 162 -19.28 26.74 22.73
N VAL A 163 -19.76 25.66 22.13
CA VAL A 163 -20.33 25.64 20.79
C VAL A 163 -21.81 25.98 20.84
N SER A 164 -22.22 27.04 20.17
CA SER A 164 -23.60 27.53 20.13
C SER A 164 -24.36 27.13 18.86
N LEU A 165 -23.64 26.95 17.73
CA LEU A 165 -24.21 26.54 16.44
C LEU A 165 -23.28 25.58 15.72
N LYS A 166 -23.86 24.53 15.14
CA LYS A 166 -23.24 23.69 14.11
C LYS A 166 -24.17 23.63 12.92
N ARG A 167 -23.70 24.12 11.79
CA ARG A 167 -24.46 24.21 10.54
C ARG A 167 -23.73 23.49 9.43
N GLN A 168 -24.45 22.67 8.70
CA GLN A 168 -23.95 21.88 7.57
C GLN A 168 -24.52 22.43 6.27
N PHE A 169 -23.70 22.41 5.20
CA PHE A 169 -24.09 22.89 3.87
C PHE A 169 -23.88 21.81 2.82
N ILE A 170 -24.82 21.70 1.89
CA ILE A 170 -24.63 21.05 0.61
C ILE A 170 -24.55 22.16 -0.42
N ILE A 171 -23.36 22.35 -1.00
CA ILE A 171 -23.07 23.37 -1.99
C ILE A 171 -22.71 22.68 -3.30
N GLU A 172 -23.38 23.05 -4.39
CA GLU A 172 -23.11 22.56 -5.74
C GLU A 172 -22.92 23.75 -6.68
N GLU A 173 -21.78 23.77 -7.39
CA GLU A 173 -21.40 24.82 -8.33
C GLU A 173 -21.65 26.26 -7.76
N GLY A 174 -21.26 26.48 -6.50
CA GLY A 174 -21.38 27.75 -5.81
C GLY A 174 -22.79 28.11 -5.33
N GLN A 175 -23.73 27.17 -5.32
CA GLN A 175 -25.10 27.38 -4.83
C GLN A 175 -25.40 26.49 -3.63
N ILE A 176 -25.98 27.06 -2.56
CA ILE A 176 -26.43 26.26 -1.40
C ILE A 176 -27.72 25.53 -1.79
N VAL A 177 -27.55 24.22 -2.03
CA VAL A 177 -28.70 23.32 -2.28
C VAL A 177 -29.48 23.11 -1.01
N SER A 178 -28.77 22.73 0.07
CA SER A 178 -29.38 22.44 1.38
C SER A 178 -28.54 22.97 2.53
N LEU A 179 -29.21 23.26 3.63
CA LEU A 179 -28.64 23.80 4.86
C LEU A 179 -29.33 23.13 6.05
N PHE A 180 -28.54 22.60 7.00
CA PHE A 180 -29.03 21.88 8.17
C PHE A 180 -28.32 22.38 9.43
N ASP A 181 -29.09 22.73 10.45
CA ASP A 181 -28.56 22.94 11.80
C ASP A 181 -28.67 21.61 12.57
N THR A 182 -27.56 21.17 13.15
CA THR A 182 -27.48 19.87 13.82
C THR A 182 -27.08 20.02 15.28
N GLN A 183 -27.69 19.21 16.13
CA GLN A 183 -27.31 19.08 17.54
C GLN A 183 -26.29 17.95 17.76
N GLU A 184 -26.20 17.03 16.82
CA GLU A 184 -25.31 15.87 16.83
C GLU A 184 -24.07 16.09 15.97
N THR A 185 -23.09 15.18 16.08
CA THR A 185 -21.81 15.29 15.38
C THR A 185 -21.97 15.36 13.86
N ILE A 186 -22.84 14.52 13.26
CA ILE A 186 -23.21 14.61 11.84
C ILE A 186 -24.65 14.18 11.69
N GLY A 187 -25.50 15.02 11.07
CA GLY A 187 -26.88 14.69 10.85
C GLY A 187 -27.08 13.55 9.84
N ASP A 188 -27.96 12.61 10.16
CA ASP A 188 -28.31 11.47 9.30
C ASP A 188 -28.72 11.87 7.88
N GLN A 189 -29.35 13.03 7.72
CA GLN A 189 -29.78 13.52 6.41
C GLN A 189 -28.63 13.83 5.47
N MET A 190 -27.53 14.43 5.98
CA MET A 190 -26.36 14.73 5.16
C MET A 190 -25.64 13.45 4.76
N LEU A 191 -25.54 12.51 5.67
CA LEU A 191 -24.96 11.21 5.40
C LEU A 191 -25.78 10.45 4.35
N LEU A 192 -27.11 10.46 4.47
CA LEU A 192 -28.02 9.87 3.49
C LEU A 192 -27.87 10.53 2.11
N THR A 193 -27.76 11.86 2.05
CA THR A 193 -27.58 12.59 0.81
C THR A 193 -26.21 12.26 0.18
N ALA A 194 -25.14 12.27 0.95
CA ALA A 194 -23.80 11.92 0.47
C ALA A 194 -23.72 10.47 -0.06
N LEU A 195 -24.45 9.54 0.57
CA LEU A 195 -24.48 8.13 0.16
C LEU A 195 -25.48 7.83 -0.97
N SER A 196 -26.42 8.73 -1.27
CA SER A 196 -27.43 8.54 -2.34
C SER A 196 -26.91 8.95 -3.73
N HIS A 197 -25.92 9.82 -3.81
CA HIS A 197 -25.23 10.10 -5.07
C HIS A 197 -24.26 8.95 -5.37
N ASN A 198 -24.27 8.49 -6.63
CA ASN A 198 -23.49 7.33 -7.10
C ASN A 198 -22.07 7.30 -6.50
N ALA A 199 -21.57 6.08 -6.28
CA ALA A 199 -20.27 5.76 -5.71
C ALA A 199 -19.04 6.36 -6.42
N SER A 200 -19.24 7.28 -7.35
CA SER A 200 -18.15 8.03 -7.95
C SER A 200 -17.54 8.96 -6.90
N THR A 201 -16.50 8.49 -6.25
CA THR A 201 -15.27 9.20 -5.82
C THR A 201 -15.40 10.70 -5.46
N GLN A 202 -16.52 11.23 -5.03
CA GLN A 202 -16.57 12.60 -4.56
C GLN A 202 -16.13 12.65 -3.09
N MET A 203 -14.83 12.93 -2.89
CA MET A 203 -14.19 13.07 -1.58
C MET A 203 -14.88 14.06 -0.64
N GLN A 204 -15.65 14.99 -1.17
CA GLN A 204 -16.45 15.89 -0.36
C GLN A 204 -17.40 15.14 0.58
N GLY A 205 -18.13 14.15 0.07
CA GLY A 205 -18.97 13.31 0.90
C GLY A 205 -18.19 12.60 2.00
N ILE A 206 -16.98 12.14 1.70
CA ILE A 206 -16.14 11.41 2.66
C ILE A 206 -15.66 12.31 3.80
N VAL A 207 -15.20 13.53 3.50
CA VAL A 207 -14.71 14.47 4.54
C VAL A 207 -15.86 15.08 5.36
N THR A 208 -16.99 15.35 4.72
CA THR A 208 -18.17 15.92 5.41
C THR A 208 -18.85 14.94 6.35
N THR A 209 -18.65 13.65 6.14
CA THR A 209 -19.31 12.56 6.88
C THR A 209 -18.40 11.82 7.86
N ILE A 210 -17.22 12.37 8.18
CA ILE A 210 -16.32 11.80 9.20
C ILE A 210 -17.04 11.69 10.53
N GLN A 211 -17.19 10.46 11.02
CA GLN A 211 -17.79 10.19 12.33
C GLN A 211 -16.77 10.41 13.45
N GLN A 212 -17.24 10.60 14.67
CA GLN A 212 -16.40 10.83 15.84
C GLN A 212 -15.34 9.72 16.03
N GLU A 213 -15.73 8.46 15.87
CA GLU A 213 -14.82 7.31 15.96
C GLU A 213 -13.72 7.38 14.90
N GLN A 214 -14.06 7.75 13.67
CA GLN A 214 -13.10 7.93 12.59
C GLN A 214 -12.17 9.12 12.84
N ASN A 215 -12.69 10.22 13.39
CA ASN A 215 -11.87 11.39 13.72
C ASN A 215 -10.78 11.06 14.75
N GLN A 216 -11.08 10.18 15.73
CA GLN A 216 -10.10 9.67 16.68
C GLN A 216 -8.96 8.88 15.98
N ILE A 217 -9.29 8.09 14.95
CA ILE A 217 -8.31 7.36 14.13
C ILE A 217 -7.45 8.36 13.35
N ILE A 218 -8.09 9.31 12.66
CA ILE A 218 -7.43 10.28 11.79
C ILE A 218 -6.42 11.10 12.56
N ARG A 219 -6.77 11.59 13.75
CA ARG A 219 -5.98 12.53 14.53
C ARG A 219 -5.04 11.90 15.56
N ASP A 220 -5.03 10.57 15.71
CA ASP A 220 -4.07 9.92 16.60
C ASP A 220 -2.63 10.14 16.12
N THR A 221 -1.80 10.76 16.97
CA THR A 221 -0.38 11.05 16.70
C THR A 221 0.54 10.48 17.76
N ARG A 222 0.01 9.75 18.75
CA ARG A 222 0.76 9.26 19.91
C ARG A 222 1.10 7.79 19.82
N SER A 223 0.24 6.98 19.18
CA SER A 223 0.39 5.54 19.12
C SER A 223 1.54 5.12 18.21
N ASP A 224 2.34 4.15 18.64
CA ASP A 224 3.31 3.45 17.79
C ASP A 224 2.57 2.37 16.95
N LEU A 225 1.53 1.76 17.54
CA LEU A 225 0.55 0.92 16.83
C LEU A 225 -0.87 1.44 17.05
N LEU A 226 -1.53 1.80 15.98
CA LEU A 226 -2.98 2.02 15.94
C LEU A 226 -3.64 0.84 15.21
N PHE A 227 -4.39 0.04 15.94
CA PHE A 227 -5.18 -1.05 15.36
C PHE A 227 -6.64 -0.64 15.23
N VAL A 228 -7.17 -0.71 14.01
CA VAL A 228 -8.57 -0.35 13.71
C VAL A 228 -9.30 -1.61 13.28
N GLN A 229 -10.20 -2.06 14.14
CA GLN A 229 -11.09 -3.16 13.87
C GLN A 229 -12.44 -2.61 13.41
N GLY A 230 -13.03 -3.13 12.34
CA GLY A 230 -14.35 -2.68 11.92
C GLY A 230 -14.97 -3.61 10.89
N ALA A 231 -16.30 -3.66 10.91
CA ALA A 231 -17.08 -4.42 9.95
C ALA A 231 -16.90 -3.93 8.51
N ALA A 232 -17.37 -4.73 7.55
CA ALA A 232 -17.50 -4.27 6.16
C ALA A 232 -18.33 -2.98 6.12
N GLY A 233 -17.89 -2.02 5.30
CA GLY A 233 -18.61 -0.76 5.13
C GLY A 233 -18.53 0.24 6.30
N SER A 234 -17.71 0.00 7.33
CA SER A 234 -17.50 0.95 8.44
C SER A 234 -16.60 2.15 8.09
N GLY A 235 -16.12 2.25 6.87
CA GLY A 235 -15.28 3.37 6.42
C GLY A 235 -13.82 3.28 6.84
N LYS A 236 -13.30 2.08 7.19
CA LYS A 236 -11.88 1.85 7.55
C LYS A 236 -10.92 2.47 6.56
N THR A 237 -11.07 2.12 5.29
CA THR A 237 -10.18 2.59 4.22
C THR A 237 -10.24 4.10 4.03
N SER A 238 -11.44 4.69 4.09
CA SER A 238 -11.62 6.14 4.02
C SER A 238 -10.92 6.83 5.21
N ALA A 239 -11.05 6.28 6.42
CA ALA A 239 -10.36 6.80 7.61
C ALA A 239 -8.83 6.74 7.49
N ILE A 240 -8.27 5.69 6.84
CA ILE A 240 -6.83 5.66 6.53
C ILE A 240 -6.44 6.80 5.58
N MET A 241 -7.16 6.98 4.47
CA MET A 241 -6.81 8.00 3.49
C MET A 241 -6.83 9.39 4.12
N GLN A 242 -7.87 9.66 4.90
CA GLN A 242 -8.01 10.90 5.67
C GLN A 242 -6.87 11.03 6.72
N ARG A 243 -6.49 9.94 7.39
CA ARG A 243 -5.37 9.93 8.32
C ARG A 243 -4.04 10.24 7.63
N VAL A 244 -3.78 9.64 6.46
CA VAL A 244 -2.57 9.95 5.68
C VAL A 244 -2.55 11.43 5.30
N ALA A 245 -3.66 11.96 4.76
CA ALA A 245 -3.79 13.38 4.44
C ALA A 245 -3.60 14.29 5.67
N TYR A 246 -4.16 13.91 6.82
CA TYR A 246 -3.97 14.61 8.08
C TYR A 246 -2.51 14.61 8.53
N LEU A 247 -1.82 13.47 8.48
CA LEU A 247 -0.42 13.35 8.89
C LEU A 247 0.51 14.16 7.98
N LEU A 248 0.30 14.11 6.65
CA LEU A 248 1.04 14.92 5.68
C LEU A 248 0.82 16.42 5.93
N TYR A 249 -0.41 16.85 6.18
CA TYR A 249 -0.73 18.23 6.54
C TYR A 249 -0.08 18.66 7.87
N ARG A 250 -0.22 17.85 8.92
CA ARG A 250 0.30 18.17 10.25
C ARG A 250 1.82 18.25 10.30
N TYR A 251 2.49 17.35 9.60
CA TYR A 251 3.95 17.25 9.56
C TYR A 251 4.57 17.77 8.27
N ARG A 252 3.87 18.65 7.54
CA ARG A 252 4.21 19.14 6.18
C ARG A 252 5.65 19.66 5.97
N LYS A 253 6.39 19.98 7.05
CA LYS A 253 7.81 20.37 6.98
C LYS A 253 8.77 19.23 7.31
N LYS A 254 8.28 18.10 7.81
CA LYS A 254 9.07 16.99 8.36
C LYS A 254 8.70 15.62 7.78
N LEU A 255 7.61 15.51 7.06
CA LEU A 255 7.09 14.29 6.46
C LEU A 255 6.80 14.53 4.99
N THR A 256 7.31 13.63 4.14
CA THR A 256 6.99 13.58 2.71
C THR A 256 6.16 12.33 2.41
N SER A 257 5.38 12.36 1.32
CA SER A 257 4.59 11.20 0.88
C SER A 257 5.45 9.96 0.61
N GLY A 258 6.71 10.13 0.18
CA GLY A 258 7.68 9.04 0.01
C GLY A 258 8.13 8.37 1.32
N GLN A 259 7.81 8.93 2.50
CA GLN A 259 8.11 8.36 3.82
C GLN A 259 6.88 7.66 4.44
N VAL A 260 5.81 7.52 3.66
CA VAL A 260 4.57 6.84 4.04
C VAL A 260 4.35 5.69 3.07
N VAL A 261 4.19 4.49 3.58
CA VAL A 261 3.90 3.31 2.76
C VAL A 261 2.60 2.67 3.19
N MET A 262 1.81 2.26 2.19
CA MET A 262 0.58 1.48 2.39
C MET A 262 0.72 0.10 1.74
N PHE A 263 0.48 -0.92 2.53
CA PHE A 263 0.32 -2.29 2.08
C PHE A 263 -1.16 -2.56 1.88
N SER A 264 -1.56 -2.79 0.65
CA SER A 264 -2.93 -3.05 0.22
C SER A 264 -3.16 -4.52 -0.10
N PRO A 265 -4.41 -5.00 -0.08
CA PRO A 265 -4.71 -6.41 -0.34
C PRO A 265 -4.40 -6.81 -1.79
N ASN A 266 -4.61 -5.92 -2.76
CA ASN A 266 -4.36 -6.17 -4.18
C ASN A 266 -4.09 -4.86 -4.94
N MET A 267 -3.67 -4.95 -6.20
CA MET A 267 -3.35 -3.79 -7.04
C MET A 267 -4.59 -3.03 -7.51
N LEU A 268 -5.71 -3.69 -7.68
CA LEU A 268 -6.97 -3.04 -8.07
C LEU A 268 -7.39 -2.00 -7.04
N PHE A 269 -7.16 -2.31 -5.77
CA PHE A 269 -7.39 -1.39 -4.66
C PHE A 269 -6.44 -0.17 -4.70
N ASN A 270 -5.20 -0.35 -5.14
CA ASN A 270 -4.25 0.76 -5.28
C ASN A 270 -4.69 1.79 -6.33
N ASP A 271 -5.30 1.34 -7.43
CA ASP A 271 -5.83 2.24 -8.46
C ASP A 271 -6.91 3.16 -7.88
N TYR A 272 -7.81 2.60 -7.06
CA TYR A 272 -8.83 3.38 -6.34
C TYR A 272 -8.19 4.39 -5.37
N VAL A 273 -7.28 3.95 -4.51
CA VAL A 273 -6.63 4.79 -3.50
C VAL A 273 -5.79 5.90 -4.12
N SER A 274 -5.16 5.65 -5.27
CA SER A 274 -4.30 6.62 -5.94
C SER A 274 -5.02 7.89 -6.41
N GLN A 275 -6.34 7.85 -6.54
CA GLN A 275 -7.16 9.00 -6.93
C GLN A 275 -7.56 9.85 -5.71
N VAL A 276 -7.60 9.26 -4.52
CA VAL A 276 -8.17 9.85 -3.30
C VAL A 276 -7.29 10.95 -2.70
N LEU A 277 -5.99 10.71 -2.52
CA LEU A 277 -5.07 11.69 -1.91
C LEU A 277 -4.91 12.98 -2.74
N PRO A 278 -4.78 12.93 -4.08
CA PRO A 278 -4.75 14.14 -4.91
C PRO A 278 -6.03 14.97 -4.84
N GLU A 279 -7.19 14.34 -4.61
CA GLU A 279 -8.43 15.08 -4.38
C GLU A 279 -8.41 15.87 -3.06
N MET A 280 -7.69 15.38 -2.04
CA MET A 280 -7.44 16.08 -0.78
C MET A 280 -6.28 17.08 -0.84
N GLY A 281 -5.69 17.30 -2.00
CA GLY A 281 -4.57 18.25 -2.20
C GLY A 281 -3.21 17.72 -1.78
N GLU A 282 -3.08 16.40 -1.54
CA GLU A 282 -1.83 15.76 -1.12
C GLU A 282 -1.22 14.91 -2.25
N GLN A 283 0.08 14.64 -2.15
CA GLN A 283 0.76 13.73 -3.07
C GLN A 283 0.52 12.28 -2.64
N ASN A 284 0.47 11.37 -3.62
CA ASN A 284 0.33 9.95 -3.37
C ASN A 284 1.51 9.40 -2.57
N MET A 285 1.19 8.57 -1.58
CA MET A 285 2.15 7.78 -0.81
C MET A 285 2.66 6.58 -1.62
N VAL A 286 3.67 5.90 -1.10
CA VAL A 286 4.14 4.63 -1.66
C VAL A 286 3.07 3.55 -1.40
N GLN A 287 2.63 2.87 -2.46
CA GLN A 287 1.61 1.83 -2.39
C GLN A 287 2.13 0.54 -3.02
N MET A 288 1.90 -0.58 -2.35
CA MET A 288 2.29 -1.90 -2.86
C MET A 288 1.53 -3.02 -2.14
N THR A 289 1.46 -4.19 -2.74
CA THR A 289 1.04 -5.41 -2.04
C THR A 289 2.22 -6.02 -1.29
N TYR A 290 1.94 -6.88 -0.29
CA TYR A 290 3.00 -7.64 0.38
C TYR A 290 3.78 -8.52 -0.60
N LEU A 291 3.07 -9.16 -1.53
CA LEU A 291 3.68 -9.99 -2.57
C LEU A 291 4.68 -9.19 -3.41
N GLN A 292 4.31 -7.99 -3.86
CA GLN A 292 5.21 -7.12 -4.61
C GLN A 292 6.44 -6.72 -3.79
N TYR A 293 6.25 -6.43 -2.50
CA TYR A 293 7.35 -6.07 -1.60
C TYR A 293 8.40 -7.17 -1.53
N VAL A 294 7.97 -8.43 -1.30
CA VAL A 294 8.90 -9.56 -1.17
C VAL A 294 9.45 -10.02 -2.53
N ALA A 295 8.64 -10.02 -3.59
CA ALA A 295 9.06 -10.47 -4.93
C ALA A 295 10.15 -9.56 -5.54
N ARG A 296 10.11 -8.26 -5.29
CA ARG A 296 11.17 -7.33 -5.74
C ARG A 296 12.56 -7.70 -5.25
N ARG A 297 12.65 -8.40 -4.12
CA ARG A 297 13.92 -8.83 -3.52
C ARG A 297 14.47 -10.11 -4.13
N LEU A 298 13.63 -10.88 -4.82
CA LEU A 298 13.98 -12.14 -5.49
C LEU A 298 13.57 -12.14 -6.96
N PRO A 299 14.10 -11.23 -7.80
CA PRO A 299 13.61 -11.01 -9.17
C PRO A 299 13.79 -12.20 -10.12
N LYS A 300 14.53 -13.23 -9.71
CA LYS A 300 14.79 -14.45 -10.49
C LYS A 300 14.04 -15.67 -9.96
N VAL A 301 13.20 -15.50 -8.95
CA VAL A 301 12.44 -16.57 -8.31
C VAL A 301 10.96 -16.22 -8.45
N GLN A 302 10.17 -17.14 -8.94
CA GLN A 302 8.72 -17.00 -8.99
C GLN A 302 8.16 -17.21 -7.59
N VAL A 303 7.45 -16.21 -7.08
CA VAL A 303 6.75 -16.31 -5.80
C VAL A 303 5.33 -16.81 -6.07
N GLN A 304 4.85 -17.71 -5.22
CA GLN A 304 3.46 -18.18 -5.21
C GLN A 304 2.52 -16.96 -5.20
N ASP A 305 1.53 -16.95 -6.10
CA ASP A 305 0.57 -15.86 -6.20
C ASP A 305 -0.67 -16.06 -5.29
N LEU A 306 -1.54 -15.06 -5.25
CA LEU A 306 -2.76 -15.09 -4.42
C LEU A 306 -3.75 -16.18 -4.88
N TYR A 307 -3.78 -16.50 -6.18
CA TYR A 307 -4.63 -17.57 -6.70
C TYR A 307 -4.16 -18.92 -6.20
N GLU A 308 -2.87 -19.23 -6.35
CA GLU A 308 -2.27 -20.48 -5.84
C GLU A 308 -2.44 -20.62 -4.32
N GLN A 309 -2.35 -19.50 -3.57
CA GLN A 309 -2.61 -19.49 -2.13
C GLN A 309 -4.07 -19.79 -1.81
N PHE A 310 -5.00 -19.14 -2.49
CA PHE A 310 -6.43 -19.34 -2.30
C PHE A 310 -6.84 -20.78 -2.63
N GLU A 311 -6.35 -21.35 -3.72
CA GLU A 311 -6.60 -22.75 -4.06
C GLU A 311 -6.07 -23.70 -2.99
N ALA A 312 -4.86 -23.46 -2.47
CA ALA A 312 -4.28 -24.28 -1.40
C ALA A 312 -5.15 -24.28 -0.12
N ILE A 313 -5.78 -23.16 0.20
CA ILE A 313 -6.73 -23.02 1.32
C ILE A 313 -8.01 -23.79 1.01
N GLN A 314 -8.59 -23.61 -0.17
CA GLN A 314 -9.85 -24.26 -0.56
C GLN A 314 -9.73 -25.78 -0.62
N GLN A 315 -8.56 -26.31 -0.96
CA GLN A 315 -8.26 -27.74 -1.03
C GLN A 315 -7.79 -28.32 0.31
N ASP A 316 -7.79 -27.51 1.40
CA ASP A 316 -7.26 -27.87 2.73
C ASP A 316 -5.84 -28.47 2.66
N THR A 317 -5.02 -27.95 1.74
CA THR A 317 -3.64 -28.41 1.58
C THR A 317 -2.65 -27.66 2.47
N ILE A 318 -3.14 -26.68 3.26
CA ILE A 318 -2.31 -25.96 4.24
C ILE A 318 -2.01 -26.88 5.44
N THR A 319 -0.78 -27.32 5.47
CA THR A 319 -0.32 -28.27 6.51
C THR A 319 -0.03 -27.57 7.85
N PRO A 320 -0.03 -28.30 8.99
CA PRO A 320 0.43 -27.76 10.26
C PRO A 320 1.88 -27.20 10.18
N ALA A 321 2.73 -27.76 9.33
CA ALA A 321 4.09 -27.24 9.09
C ALA A 321 4.06 -25.84 8.47
N THR A 322 3.17 -25.59 7.48
CA THR A 322 2.98 -24.29 6.87
C THR A 322 2.48 -23.25 7.88
N ARG A 323 1.56 -23.64 8.77
CA ARG A 323 1.07 -22.76 9.84
C ARG A 323 2.20 -22.41 10.82
N PHE A 324 2.97 -23.40 11.24
CA PHE A 324 4.10 -23.17 12.15
C PHE A 324 5.16 -22.22 11.58
N VAL A 325 5.50 -22.34 10.30
CA VAL A 325 6.47 -21.46 9.62
C VAL A 325 5.95 -20.02 9.53
N SER A 326 4.66 -19.82 9.60
CA SER A 326 3.98 -18.51 9.58
C SER A 326 3.84 -17.87 10.97
N ASP A 327 4.22 -18.55 12.05
CA ASP A 327 4.06 -18.13 13.44
C ASP A 327 5.23 -17.25 13.93
N LEU A 328 5.01 -16.42 14.96
CA LEU A 328 6.06 -15.65 15.66
C LEU A 328 7.12 -16.52 16.31
N ALA A 329 6.76 -17.74 16.73
CA ALA A 329 7.75 -18.68 17.28
C ALA A 329 8.81 -19.05 16.25
N PHE A 330 8.40 -19.20 14.99
CA PHE A 330 9.34 -19.47 13.90
C PHE A 330 10.22 -18.26 13.59
N PHE A 331 9.67 -17.03 13.66
CA PHE A 331 10.46 -15.80 13.53
C PHE A 331 11.59 -15.74 14.56
N LYS A 332 11.27 -16.03 15.84
CA LYS A 332 12.26 -16.10 16.91
C LYS A 332 13.28 -17.23 16.69
N LEU A 333 12.83 -18.36 16.14
CA LEU A 333 13.71 -19.49 15.85
C LEU A 333 14.73 -19.13 14.75
N VAL A 334 14.30 -18.45 13.66
CA VAL A 334 15.21 -17.95 12.62
C VAL A 334 16.24 -16.98 13.22
N THR A 335 15.81 -16.10 14.13
CA THR A 335 16.70 -15.15 14.82
C THR A 335 17.76 -15.92 15.65
N SER A 336 17.34 -16.90 16.43
CA SER A 336 18.25 -17.70 17.27
C SER A 336 19.21 -18.54 16.44
N TYR A 337 18.72 -19.13 15.34
CA TYR A 337 19.56 -19.87 14.41
C TYR A 337 20.61 -18.98 13.74
N ALA A 338 20.21 -17.78 13.30
CA ALA A 338 21.15 -16.83 12.71
C ALA A 338 22.33 -16.51 13.63
N GLN A 339 22.11 -16.41 14.96
CA GLN A 339 23.19 -16.21 15.92
C GLN A 339 24.18 -17.38 15.95
N GLN A 340 23.71 -18.63 15.75
CA GLN A 340 24.56 -19.80 15.68
C GLN A 340 25.45 -19.83 14.42
N LEU A 341 25.01 -19.15 13.33
CA LEU A 341 25.77 -19.07 12.08
C LEU A 341 27.12 -18.34 12.19
N GLN A 342 27.39 -17.71 13.32
CA GLN A 342 28.73 -17.20 13.64
C GLN A 342 29.75 -18.32 13.83
N GLN A 343 29.31 -19.49 14.27
CA GLN A 343 30.16 -20.62 14.58
C GLN A 343 30.22 -21.69 13.47
N GLY A 344 29.18 -21.78 12.66
CA GLY A 344 29.05 -22.74 11.56
C GLY A 344 27.72 -22.65 10.84
N GLY A 345 27.57 -23.37 9.73
CA GLY A 345 26.29 -23.52 9.03
C GLY A 345 26.03 -22.58 7.87
N VAL A 346 26.88 -21.56 7.63
CA VAL A 346 26.76 -20.71 6.44
C VAL A 346 27.30 -21.44 5.23
N HIS A 347 26.50 -21.56 4.20
CA HIS A 347 26.90 -22.13 2.93
C HIS A 347 27.41 -21.07 1.95
N PHE A 348 28.52 -21.38 1.26
CA PHE A 348 29.15 -20.49 0.29
C PHE A 348 29.15 -21.09 -1.11
N ARG A 349 29.31 -20.23 -2.13
CA ARG A 349 29.45 -20.61 -3.53
C ARG A 349 30.85 -20.30 -4.01
N ASN A 350 31.37 -21.15 -4.92
CA ASN A 350 32.60 -20.83 -5.62
C ASN A 350 32.45 -19.56 -6.46
N LEU A 351 33.48 -18.75 -6.47
CA LEU A 351 33.61 -17.62 -7.40
C LEU A 351 34.43 -18.06 -8.61
N TYR A 352 33.87 -17.89 -9.79
CA TYR A 352 34.46 -18.34 -11.05
C TYR A 352 34.97 -17.17 -11.87
N PHE A 353 36.09 -17.35 -12.53
CA PHE A 353 36.62 -16.50 -13.56
C PHE A 353 36.98 -17.34 -14.78
N ARG A 354 36.48 -16.99 -15.97
CA ARG A 354 36.72 -17.72 -17.22
C ARG A 354 36.54 -19.24 -17.07
N LYS A 355 35.41 -19.66 -16.47
CA LYS A 355 35.02 -21.05 -16.18
C LYS A 355 35.93 -21.81 -15.18
N GLN A 356 36.97 -21.19 -14.65
CA GLN A 356 37.82 -21.75 -13.60
C GLN A 356 37.41 -21.22 -12.20
N VAL A 357 37.60 -22.01 -11.17
CA VAL A 357 37.38 -21.56 -9.79
C VAL A 357 38.46 -20.57 -9.43
N LEU A 358 38.10 -19.31 -9.23
CA LEU A 358 39.01 -18.24 -8.80
C LEU A 358 39.19 -18.27 -7.28
N ILE A 359 38.09 -18.40 -6.53
CA ILE A 359 38.08 -18.55 -5.07
C ILE A 359 37.07 -19.64 -4.73
N SER A 360 37.53 -20.67 -4.04
CA SER A 360 36.68 -21.81 -3.67
C SER A 360 35.81 -21.49 -2.46
N ARG A 361 34.67 -22.17 -2.36
CA ARG A 361 33.77 -22.07 -1.20
C ARG A 361 34.47 -22.35 0.12
N ALA A 362 35.44 -23.28 0.13
CA ALA A 362 36.24 -23.61 1.32
C ALA A 362 37.13 -22.42 1.74
N GLN A 363 37.78 -21.77 0.79
CA GLN A 363 38.57 -20.55 1.07
C GLN A 363 37.71 -19.42 1.62
N ILE A 364 36.49 -19.23 1.06
CA ILE A 364 35.54 -18.23 1.54
C ILE A 364 35.11 -18.57 2.99
N ALA A 365 34.79 -19.84 3.28
CA ALA A 365 34.44 -20.29 4.60
C ALA A 365 35.57 -20.06 5.61
N ASN A 366 36.80 -20.39 5.26
CA ASN A 366 37.98 -20.18 6.11
C ASN A 366 38.17 -18.69 6.44
N ILE A 367 37.95 -17.78 5.48
CA ILE A 367 38.01 -16.34 5.71
C ILE A 367 36.89 -15.93 6.66
N TYR A 368 35.65 -16.34 6.40
CA TYR A 368 34.47 -15.96 7.19
C TYR A 368 34.56 -16.44 8.64
N TYR A 369 34.92 -17.70 8.87
CA TYR A 369 35.04 -18.28 10.22
C TYR A 369 36.38 -17.91 10.92
N GLY A 370 37.33 -17.35 10.20
CA GLY A 370 38.59 -16.83 10.75
C GLY A 370 38.41 -15.52 11.56
N PHE A 371 37.28 -14.87 11.46
CA PHE A 371 36.98 -13.69 12.31
C PHE A 371 36.63 -14.13 13.75
N GLY A 372 37.14 -13.39 14.72
CA GLY A 372 36.93 -13.67 16.16
C GLY A 372 35.46 -13.52 16.61
N PRO A 373 35.11 -13.98 17.82
CA PRO A 373 33.73 -13.95 18.33
C PRO A 373 33.15 -12.54 18.52
N GLN A 374 33.99 -11.51 18.57
CA GLN A 374 33.60 -10.11 18.67
C GLN A 374 32.97 -9.54 17.39
N TYR A 375 33.13 -10.23 16.26
CA TYR A 375 32.54 -9.78 15.01
C TYR A 375 31.09 -10.26 14.89
N THR A 376 30.17 -9.35 14.69
CA THR A 376 28.79 -9.67 14.34
C THR A 376 28.69 -10.34 12.97
N LEU A 377 27.56 -10.98 12.65
CA LEU A 377 27.34 -11.59 11.32
C LEU A 377 27.62 -10.61 10.18
N LEU A 378 27.09 -9.40 10.29
CA LEU A 378 27.27 -8.36 9.28
C LEU A 378 28.77 -7.99 9.12
N ASN A 379 29.45 -7.72 10.23
CA ASN A 379 30.87 -7.34 10.18
C ASN A 379 31.75 -8.48 9.61
N ARG A 380 31.38 -9.75 9.85
CA ARG A 380 32.07 -10.91 9.23
C ARG A 380 31.87 -10.95 7.73
N ILE A 381 30.64 -10.65 7.24
CA ILE A 381 30.34 -10.61 5.81
C ILE A 381 31.10 -9.46 5.16
N ASP A 382 31.13 -8.27 5.75
CA ASP A 382 31.83 -7.13 5.19
C ASP A 382 33.36 -7.34 5.19
N GLY A 383 33.92 -7.86 6.27
CA GLY A 383 35.33 -8.27 6.31
C GLY A 383 35.67 -9.36 5.29
N THR A 384 34.75 -10.31 5.07
CA THR A 384 34.92 -11.33 4.02
C THR A 384 34.92 -10.69 2.63
N LYS A 385 33.99 -9.78 2.33
CA LYS A 385 33.98 -9.03 1.04
C LYS A 385 35.31 -8.32 0.78
N GLU A 386 35.82 -7.60 1.78
CA GLU A 386 37.11 -6.90 1.66
C GLU A 386 38.25 -7.87 1.38
N ALA A 387 38.30 -8.98 2.11
CA ALA A 387 39.32 -10.01 1.90
C ALA A 387 39.22 -10.63 0.49
N LEU A 388 38.02 -10.94 0.01
CA LEU A 388 37.78 -11.47 -1.32
C LEU A 388 38.18 -10.47 -2.42
N ILE A 389 37.85 -9.19 -2.24
CA ILE A 389 38.24 -8.13 -3.19
C ILE A 389 39.78 -8.01 -3.24
N LYS A 390 40.46 -8.05 -2.09
CA LYS A 390 41.95 -8.05 -2.04
C LYS A 390 42.55 -9.26 -2.78
N ILE A 391 41.92 -10.46 -2.64
CA ILE A 391 42.37 -11.64 -3.40
C ILE A 391 42.18 -11.42 -4.90
N VAL A 392 41.05 -10.89 -5.36
CA VAL A 392 40.81 -10.57 -6.78
C VAL A 392 41.79 -9.56 -7.29
N GLN A 393 42.09 -8.50 -6.52
CA GLN A 393 43.10 -7.49 -6.90
C GLN A 393 44.49 -8.07 -7.07
N ARG A 394 44.92 -8.96 -6.17
CA ARG A 394 46.21 -9.66 -6.29
C ARG A 394 46.29 -10.55 -7.54
N LYS A 395 45.14 -11.12 -7.95
CA LYS A 395 45.07 -11.94 -9.17
C LYS A 395 45.28 -11.14 -10.46
N ILE A 396 44.99 -9.84 -10.47
CA ILE A 396 45.17 -8.99 -11.66
C ILE A 396 46.59 -9.13 -12.19
N SER A 397 47.61 -8.95 -11.35
CA SER A 397 49.02 -9.00 -11.76
C SER A 397 49.44 -10.35 -12.36
N SER A 398 48.86 -11.47 -11.87
CA SER A 398 49.16 -12.79 -12.42
C SER A 398 48.38 -13.07 -13.72
N GLU A 399 47.18 -12.52 -13.87
CA GLU A 399 46.36 -12.67 -15.08
C GLU A 399 46.88 -11.85 -16.25
N MET A 400 47.48 -10.66 -15.99
CA MET A 400 48.04 -9.77 -17.02
C MET A 400 49.10 -10.48 -17.90
N ARG A 401 49.78 -11.49 -17.36
CA ARG A 401 50.86 -12.26 -18.06
C ARG A 401 50.31 -13.42 -18.89
N LYS A 402 49.01 -13.69 -18.86
CA LYS A 402 48.42 -14.84 -19.55
C LYS A 402 48.19 -14.59 -21.03
N LYS A 403 48.31 -15.65 -21.83
CA LYS A 403 48.19 -15.61 -23.29
C LYS A 403 46.92 -14.92 -23.79
N TRP A 404 45.77 -15.20 -23.13
CA TRP A 404 44.49 -14.60 -23.50
C TRP A 404 44.49 -13.05 -23.42
N VAL A 405 45.24 -12.45 -22.53
CA VAL A 405 45.35 -10.99 -22.40
C VAL A 405 46.15 -10.42 -23.57
N GLN A 406 47.25 -11.08 -23.93
CA GLN A 406 48.08 -10.71 -25.07
C GLN A 406 47.27 -10.78 -26.38
N GLU A 407 46.55 -11.88 -26.57
CA GLU A 407 45.63 -12.06 -27.71
C GLU A 407 44.54 -10.97 -27.77
N GLN A 408 43.98 -10.57 -26.63
CA GLN A 408 43.01 -9.47 -26.58
C GLN A 408 43.63 -8.12 -26.93
N ILE A 409 44.82 -7.83 -26.43
CA ILE A 409 45.53 -6.57 -26.79
C ILE A 409 45.78 -6.50 -28.29
N GLN A 410 46.23 -7.61 -28.90
CA GLN A 410 46.50 -7.66 -30.33
C GLN A 410 45.25 -7.51 -31.20
N ASN A 411 44.09 -7.90 -30.69
CA ASN A 411 42.82 -7.87 -31.42
C ASN A 411 41.99 -6.60 -31.15
N LEU A 412 42.49 -5.62 -30.37
CA LEU A 412 41.78 -4.36 -30.14
C LEU A 412 41.71 -3.53 -31.42
N SER A 413 40.54 -3.08 -31.78
CA SER A 413 40.34 -2.05 -32.79
C SER A 413 40.84 -0.70 -32.31
N GLN A 414 41.14 0.24 -33.24
CA GLN A 414 41.56 1.58 -32.88
C GLN A 414 40.53 2.32 -32.01
N GLU A 415 39.26 2.06 -32.22
CA GLU A 415 38.19 2.66 -31.44
C GLU A 415 38.12 2.11 -30.00
N GLU A 416 38.25 0.78 -29.84
CA GLU A 416 38.33 0.13 -28.53
C GLU A 416 39.61 0.55 -27.77
N LEU A 417 40.71 0.74 -28.47
CA LEU A 417 41.96 1.22 -27.89
C LEU A 417 41.79 2.63 -27.31
N ARG A 418 41.16 3.55 -28.08
CA ARG A 418 40.86 4.91 -27.61
C ARG A 418 39.93 4.91 -26.38
N GLN A 419 38.92 4.03 -26.33
CA GLN A 419 38.04 3.90 -25.17
C GLN A 419 38.73 3.32 -23.93
N MET A 420 39.87 2.66 -24.10
CA MET A 420 40.65 2.11 -22.99
C MET A 420 41.60 3.13 -22.36
N TYR A 421 41.93 4.20 -23.01
CA TYR A 421 42.76 5.25 -22.41
C TYR A 421 41.94 6.08 -21.42
N ASP A 422 42.61 6.62 -20.40
CA ASP A 422 41.96 7.48 -19.40
C ASP A 422 41.73 8.89 -19.96
N TYR A 423 42.56 9.30 -20.92
CA TYR A 423 42.49 10.58 -21.64
C TYR A 423 42.77 10.37 -23.14
N PRO A 424 42.17 11.18 -24.05
CA PRO A 424 42.31 11.02 -25.51
C PRO A 424 43.78 11.02 -26.01
N ASP A 425 44.65 11.82 -25.37
CA ASP A 425 46.05 12.00 -25.75
C ASP A 425 47.04 11.42 -24.72
N GLN A 426 46.67 10.27 -24.09
CA GLN A 426 47.51 9.64 -23.09
C GLN A 426 48.81 9.11 -23.69
N GLU A 427 49.94 9.72 -23.30
CA GLU A 427 51.28 9.28 -23.70
C GLU A 427 51.90 8.27 -22.72
N PHE A 428 52.58 7.28 -23.25
CA PHE A 428 53.30 6.26 -22.48
C PHE A 428 54.81 6.40 -22.72
N LYS A 429 55.62 6.10 -21.69
CA LYS A 429 57.07 6.20 -21.78
C LYS A 429 57.68 5.26 -22.85
N ASN A 430 57.06 4.12 -23.06
CA ASN A 430 57.43 3.11 -24.04
C ASN A 430 56.24 2.17 -24.29
N SER A 431 56.32 1.34 -25.32
CA SER A 431 55.30 0.34 -25.71
C SER A 431 55.05 -0.71 -24.63
N ASP A 432 56.02 -1.00 -23.78
CA ASP A 432 55.86 -1.95 -22.66
C ASP A 432 54.96 -1.39 -21.56
N ASP A 433 55.03 -0.10 -21.30
CA ASP A 433 54.20 0.56 -20.29
C ASP A 433 52.77 0.69 -20.79
N GLU A 434 52.55 0.97 -22.06
CA GLU A 434 51.24 0.93 -22.71
C GLU A 434 50.64 -0.48 -22.65
N THR A 435 51.43 -1.49 -23.05
CA THR A 435 50.97 -2.89 -22.98
C THR A 435 50.60 -3.32 -21.57
N LYS A 436 51.33 -2.91 -20.53
CA LYS A 436 51.02 -3.17 -19.13
C LYS A 436 49.74 -2.47 -18.69
N PHE A 437 49.57 -1.21 -19.12
CA PHE A 437 48.37 -0.44 -18.85
C PHE A 437 47.12 -1.11 -19.46
N LEU A 438 47.17 -1.45 -20.75
CA LEU A 438 46.10 -2.13 -21.46
C LEU A 438 45.79 -3.51 -20.83
N ALA A 439 46.83 -4.30 -20.55
CA ALA A 439 46.67 -5.59 -19.87
C ALA A 439 45.94 -5.44 -18.53
N ARG A 440 46.33 -4.43 -17.74
CA ARG A 440 45.69 -4.16 -16.45
C ARG A 440 44.22 -3.79 -16.62
N LYS A 441 43.90 -2.91 -17.57
CA LYS A 441 42.50 -2.50 -17.85
C LYS A 441 41.64 -3.68 -18.34
N ILE A 442 42.15 -4.46 -19.30
CA ILE A 442 41.46 -5.65 -19.81
C ILE A 442 41.15 -6.62 -18.68
N VAL A 443 42.12 -6.97 -17.84
CA VAL A 443 41.93 -7.90 -16.73
C VAL A 443 40.99 -7.32 -15.68
N THR A 444 41.09 -6.02 -15.36
CA THR A 444 40.22 -5.35 -14.41
C THR A 444 38.76 -5.38 -14.91
N ASN A 445 38.55 -5.05 -16.19
CA ASN A 445 37.21 -5.11 -16.80
C ASN A 445 36.65 -6.54 -16.83
N ALA A 446 37.48 -7.53 -17.16
CA ALA A 446 37.07 -8.94 -17.15
C ALA A 446 36.73 -9.48 -15.74
N LEU A 447 37.39 -8.97 -14.69
CA LEU A 447 37.10 -9.32 -13.28
C LEU A 447 35.97 -8.50 -12.67
N ARG A 448 35.50 -7.41 -13.30
CA ARG A 448 34.41 -6.57 -12.82
C ARG A 448 33.12 -7.35 -12.44
N PRO A 449 32.70 -8.37 -13.24
CA PRO A 449 31.55 -9.20 -12.86
C PRO A 449 31.75 -9.99 -11.56
N VAL A 450 33.00 -10.43 -11.29
CA VAL A 450 33.33 -11.16 -10.04
C VAL A 450 33.26 -10.20 -8.85
N VAL A 451 33.86 -9.01 -8.98
CA VAL A 451 33.76 -7.96 -7.95
C VAL A 451 32.31 -7.57 -7.70
N LYS A 452 31.50 -7.45 -8.75
CA LYS A 452 30.07 -7.19 -8.63
C LYS A 452 29.35 -8.30 -7.83
N LYS A 453 29.66 -9.57 -8.13
CA LYS A 453 29.12 -10.72 -7.34
C LYS A 453 29.52 -10.67 -5.87
N ILE A 454 30.75 -10.28 -5.56
CA ILE A 454 31.22 -10.14 -4.17
C ILE A 454 30.45 -9.01 -3.48
N ARG A 455 30.37 -7.83 -4.09
CA ARG A 455 29.67 -6.68 -3.53
C ARG A 455 28.19 -6.93 -3.25
N HIS A 456 27.53 -7.76 -4.08
CA HIS A 456 26.12 -8.14 -3.94
C HIS A 456 25.91 -9.43 -3.12
N ASN A 457 26.88 -9.85 -2.30
CA ASN A 457 26.77 -11.04 -1.44
C ASN A 457 26.50 -12.37 -2.21
N SER A 458 26.69 -12.42 -3.53
CA SER A 458 26.36 -13.61 -4.33
C SER A 458 27.22 -14.83 -4.04
N PHE A 459 28.31 -14.67 -3.28
CA PHE A 459 29.15 -15.75 -2.78
C PHE A 459 28.51 -16.54 -1.62
N ILE A 460 27.46 -15.98 -0.98
CA ILE A 460 26.68 -16.66 0.05
C ILE A 460 25.57 -17.47 -0.62
N ASN A 461 25.44 -18.73 -0.24
CA ASN A 461 24.34 -19.58 -0.71
C ASN A 461 23.20 -19.59 0.29
N ILE A 462 22.39 -18.53 0.30
CA ILE A 462 21.28 -18.38 1.24
C ILE A 462 20.31 -19.55 1.16
N ALA A 463 19.99 -20.03 -0.05
CA ALA A 463 19.05 -21.14 -0.22
C ALA A 463 19.55 -22.43 0.44
N ALA A 464 20.84 -22.75 0.30
CA ALA A 464 21.42 -23.90 0.97
C ALA A 464 21.47 -23.71 2.50
N THR A 465 21.76 -22.48 2.98
CA THR A 465 21.76 -22.16 4.41
C THR A 465 20.35 -22.26 4.99
N TYR A 466 19.33 -21.77 4.27
CA TYR A 466 17.94 -21.88 4.70
C TYR A 466 17.44 -23.34 4.65
N TYR A 467 17.79 -24.09 3.62
CA TYR A 467 17.46 -25.51 3.54
C TYR A 467 18.07 -26.32 4.70
N GLU A 468 19.33 -26.04 5.06
CA GLU A 468 19.97 -26.69 6.22
C GLU A 468 19.31 -26.25 7.52
N PHE A 469 18.93 -24.97 7.66
CA PHE A 469 18.13 -24.52 8.79
C PHE A 469 16.84 -25.34 8.93
N LEU A 470 16.08 -25.50 7.86
CA LEU A 470 14.83 -26.29 7.90
C LEU A 470 15.06 -27.72 8.36
N LYS A 471 16.17 -28.34 8.00
CA LYS A 471 16.51 -29.71 8.44
C LYS A 471 16.84 -29.82 9.94
N VAL A 472 17.47 -28.80 10.51
CA VAL A 472 17.85 -28.82 11.93
C VAL A 472 16.75 -28.34 12.86
N VAL A 473 15.64 -27.75 12.34
CA VAL A 473 14.49 -27.28 13.15
C VAL A 473 13.99 -28.33 14.15
N PRO A 474 13.83 -29.65 13.81
CA PRO A 474 13.39 -30.68 14.79
C PRO A 474 14.34 -30.88 15.95
N GLN A 475 15.62 -30.51 15.78
CA GLN A 475 16.65 -30.61 16.84
C GLN A 475 16.64 -29.36 17.74
N LEU A 476 16.13 -28.22 17.22
CA LEU A 476 16.10 -26.95 17.95
C LEU A 476 14.87 -26.81 18.84
N LEU A 477 13.77 -27.48 18.48
CA LEU A 477 12.53 -27.44 19.25
C LEU A 477 11.62 -28.66 18.94
N PRO A 478 10.76 -29.07 19.90
CA PRO A 478 9.83 -30.18 19.70
C PRO A 478 8.65 -29.73 18.80
N LEU A 479 8.57 -30.31 17.59
CA LEU A 479 7.53 -30.00 16.60
C LEU A 479 6.11 -30.37 17.07
N THR A 480 6.01 -31.35 17.97
CA THR A 480 4.71 -31.77 18.54
C THR A 480 3.96 -30.66 19.26
N LYS A 481 4.69 -29.68 19.81
CA LYS A 481 4.09 -28.47 20.42
C LYS A 481 3.27 -27.68 19.43
N TYR A 482 3.58 -27.76 18.14
CA TYR A 482 2.90 -27.06 17.04
C TYR A 482 2.05 -28.00 16.19
N GLN A 483 1.73 -29.20 16.74
CA GLN A 483 0.92 -30.21 16.06
C GLN A 483 1.52 -30.66 14.71
N VAL A 484 2.83 -30.56 14.56
CA VAL A 484 3.57 -31.00 13.38
C VAL A 484 4.23 -32.32 13.63
N SER A 485 3.94 -33.35 12.81
CA SER A 485 4.65 -34.62 12.84
C SER A 485 5.96 -34.52 12.04
N ASP A 486 6.92 -35.40 12.38
CA ASP A 486 8.20 -35.46 11.67
C ASP A 486 8.02 -35.73 10.18
N ALA A 487 7.08 -36.55 9.79
CA ALA A 487 6.76 -36.81 8.38
C ALA A 487 6.24 -35.59 7.66
N GLN A 488 5.33 -34.81 8.30
CA GLN A 488 4.83 -33.55 7.73
C GLN A 488 5.94 -32.53 7.57
N TRP A 489 6.84 -32.43 8.55
CA TRP A 489 8.00 -31.54 8.47
C TRP A 489 8.96 -31.94 7.36
N GLN A 490 9.30 -33.23 7.25
CA GLN A 490 10.17 -33.73 6.18
C GLN A 490 9.58 -33.46 4.80
N ASN A 491 8.26 -33.65 4.62
CA ASN A 491 7.56 -33.30 3.37
C ASN A 491 7.66 -31.82 3.07
N PHE A 492 7.46 -30.94 4.07
CA PHE A 492 7.59 -29.50 3.92
C PHE A 492 9.01 -29.09 3.46
N VAL A 493 10.04 -29.68 4.07
CA VAL A 493 11.45 -29.46 3.69
C VAL A 493 11.74 -29.95 2.27
N ALA A 494 11.23 -31.12 1.91
CA ALA A 494 11.38 -31.69 0.56
C ALA A 494 10.68 -30.81 -0.50
N GLN A 495 9.49 -30.30 -0.18
CA GLN A 495 8.75 -29.40 -1.07
C GLN A 495 9.52 -28.09 -1.31
N PHE A 496 10.09 -27.48 -0.28
CA PHE A 496 10.94 -26.30 -0.47
C PHE A 496 12.12 -26.59 -1.42
N ALA A 497 12.77 -27.73 -1.30
CA ALA A 497 13.88 -28.10 -2.19
C ALA A 497 13.42 -28.32 -3.64
N ALA A 498 12.26 -28.94 -3.84
CA ALA A 498 11.66 -29.15 -5.15
C ALA A 498 11.27 -27.80 -5.81
N ASP A 499 10.57 -26.93 -5.09
CA ASP A 499 10.17 -25.60 -5.58
C ASP A 499 11.41 -24.77 -5.94
N TRP A 500 12.41 -24.73 -5.06
CA TRP A 500 13.64 -23.98 -5.29
C TRP A 500 14.41 -24.45 -6.52
N SER A 501 14.41 -25.76 -6.79
CA SER A 501 15.03 -26.33 -8.00
C SER A 501 14.37 -25.84 -9.29
N GLN A 502 13.08 -25.48 -9.22
CA GLN A 502 12.29 -24.88 -10.29
C GLN A 502 12.27 -23.35 -10.28
N HIS A 503 13.09 -22.70 -9.45
CA HIS A 503 13.10 -21.26 -9.24
C HIS A 503 11.78 -20.70 -8.71
N LYS A 504 11.09 -21.49 -7.87
CA LYS A 504 9.86 -21.12 -7.18
C LYS A 504 10.05 -21.06 -5.68
N ILE A 505 9.22 -20.27 -5.00
CA ILE A 505 9.15 -20.21 -3.54
C ILE A 505 7.70 -19.96 -3.10
N SER A 506 7.24 -20.67 -2.07
CA SER A 506 5.92 -20.47 -1.49
C SER A 506 5.86 -19.19 -0.64
N LEU A 507 4.66 -18.63 -0.46
CA LEU A 507 4.43 -17.48 0.42
C LEU A 507 4.81 -17.77 1.88
N ALA A 508 4.68 -19.00 2.33
CA ALA A 508 5.10 -19.41 3.67
C ALA A 508 6.63 -19.33 3.85
N ASN A 509 7.39 -19.69 2.81
CA ASN A 509 8.85 -19.76 2.89
C ASN A 509 9.55 -18.44 2.57
N ILE A 510 8.94 -17.53 1.76
CA ILE A 510 9.65 -16.35 1.28
C ILE A 510 10.03 -15.38 2.40
N SER A 511 9.16 -15.15 3.38
CA SER A 511 9.42 -14.24 4.49
C SER A 511 10.51 -14.74 5.43
N PRO A 512 10.50 -16.01 5.89
CA PRO A 512 11.60 -16.60 6.65
C PRO A 512 12.93 -16.63 5.87
N TYR A 513 12.88 -16.93 4.58
CA TYR A 513 14.04 -16.92 3.70
C TYR A 513 14.68 -15.53 3.61
N LEU A 514 13.87 -14.50 3.34
CA LEU A 514 14.33 -13.12 3.25
C LEU A 514 14.81 -12.59 4.60
N TYR A 515 14.16 -12.99 5.69
CA TYR A 515 14.57 -12.61 7.03
C TYR A 515 15.94 -13.18 7.37
N LEU A 516 16.19 -14.47 7.08
CA LEU A 516 17.51 -15.07 7.24
C LEU A 516 18.57 -14.39 6.35
N TYR A 517 18.20 -14.04 5.11
CA TYR A 517 19.06 -13.26 4.21
C TYR A 517 19.46 -11.92 4.84
N ASP A 518 18.50 -11.18 5.41
CA ASP A 518 18.73 -9.89 6.04
C ASP A 518 19.59 -9.99 7.30
N LEU A 519 19.37 -11.01 8.12
CA LEU A 519 20.19 -11.26 9.31
C LEU A 519 21.65 -11.57 8.96
N LEU A 520 21.90 -12.23 7.82
CA LEU A 520 23.24 -12.54 7.35
C LEU A 520 23.92 -11.35 6.65
N THR A 521 23.20 -10.63 5.79
CA THR A 521 23.82 -9.67 4.87
C THR A 521 23.61 -8.22 5.24
N GLY A 522 22.88 -7.98 6.31
CA GLY A 522 22.50 -6.66 6.80
C GLY A 522 21.04 -6.31 6.50
N HIS A 523 20.57 -5.32 7.21
CA HIS A 523 19.20 -4.82 7.10
C HIS A 523 18.96 -4.16 5.72
N HIS A 524 18.00 -4.67 4.98
CA HIS A 524 17.62 -4.16 3.66
C HIS A 524 16.28 -3.41 3.64
N GLY A 525 15.69 -3.20 4.81
CA GLY A 525 14.49 -2.40 4.97
C GLY A 525 14.78 -0.90 4.85
N ASP A 526 13.73 -0.12 4.73
CA ASP A 526 13.81 1.34 4.59
C ASP A 526 13.69 2.03 5.95
N LEU A 527 14.80 2.53 6.47
CA LEU A 527 14.88 3.25 7.74
C LEU A 527 14.33 4.70 7.65
N THR A 528 14.02 5.17 6.45
CA THR A 528 13.47 6.52 6.22
C THR A 528 11.96 6.56 6.35
N MET A 529 11.30 5.41 6.25
CA MET A 529 9.85 5.30 6.44
C MET A 529 9.45 5.69 7.85
N LYS A 530 8.42 6.54 7.95
CA LYS A 530 7.89 7.06 9.22
C LYS A 530 6.51 6.52 9.56
N PHE A 531 5.72 6.17 8.55
CA PHE A 531 4.40 5.58 8.72
C PHE A 531 4.20 4.40 7.79
N VAL A 532 3.71 3.30 8.35
CA VAL A 532 3.32 2.08 7.65
C VAL A 532 1.84 1.84 7.90
N PHE A 533 1.08 1.76 6.83
CA PHE A 533 -0.33 1.42 6.83
C PHE A 533 -0.48 0.00 6.27
N ILE A 534 -1.28 -0.82 6.93
CA ILE A 534 -1.59 -2.18 6.46
C ILE A 534 -3.10 -2.33 6.47
N ASP A 535 -3.68 -2.53 5.29
CA ASP A 535 -5.11 -2.84 5.16
C ASP A 535 -5.33 -4.35 5.09
N GLU A 536 -6.53 -4.80 5.46
CA GLU A 536 -6.93 -6.21 5.47
C GLU A 536 -5.96 -7.11 6.25
N ILE A 537 -5.59 -6.68 7.46
CA ILE A 537 -4.54 -7.34 8.27
C ILE A 537 -4.83 -8.80 8.58
N GLN A 538 -6.10 -9.22 8.55
CA GLN A 538 -6.51 -10.60 8.79
C GLN A 538 -5.97 -11.59 7.73
N ASP A 539 -5.43 -11.09 6.61
CA ASP A 539 -4.78 -11.91 5.59
C ASP A 539 -3.26 -12.03 5.79
N TYR A 540 -2.73 -11.36 6.80
CA TYR A 540 -1.30 -11.44 7.11
C TYR A 540 -1.02 -12.50 8.17
N THR A 541 0.08 -13.18 8.00
CA THR A 541 0.58 -14.08 9.04
C THR A 541 1.37 -13.31 10.09
N PRO A 542 1.43 -13.80 11.33
CA PRO A 542 2.25 -13.19 12.40
C PRO A 542 3.72 -13.01 12.01
N PHE A 543 4.29 -13.97 11.26
CA PHE A 543 5.65 -13.84 10.73
C PHE A 543 5.79 -12.67 9.77
N GLN A 544 4.85 -12.50 8.84
CA GLN A 544 4.88 -11.39 7.87
C GLN A 544 4.86 -10.03 8.57
N LEU A 545 4.02 -9.88 9.60
CA LEU A 545 3.93 -8.64 10.36
C LEU A 545 5.21 -8.35 11.16
N ALA A 546 5.80 -9.36 11.78
CA ALA A 546 7.10 -9.25 12.45
C ALA A 546 8.22 -8.88 11.46
N TYR A 547 8.17 -9.45 10.25
CA TYR A 547 9.12 -9.15 9.20
C TYR A 547 8.96 -7.71 8.66
N LEU A 548 7.73 -7.20 8.52
CA LEU A 548 7.51 -5.80 8.18
C LEU A 548 8.01 -4.87 9.29
N GLN A 549 7.75 -5.20 10.57
CA GLN A 549 8.28 -4.42 11.68
C GLN A 549 9.81 -4.41 11.71
N TYR A 550 10.45 -5.53 11.44
CA TYR A 550 11.91 -5.61 11.29
C TYR A 550 12.41 -4.70 10.16
N ASN A 551 11.71 -4.66 9.01
CA ASN A 551 12.12 -3.85 7.86
C ASN A 551 11.86 -2.34 8.02
N PHE A 552 10.87 -1.96 8.83
CA PHE A 552 10.50 -0.56 9.08
C PHE A 552 10.52 -0.22 10.57
N PRO A 553 11.66 -0.37 11.26
CA PRO A 553 11.72 -0.33 12.74
C PRO A 553 11.50 1.07 13.34
N ARG A 554 11.54 2.12 12.53
CA ARG A 554 11.33 3.52 12.94
C ARG A 554 9.95 4.04 12.58
N ALA A 555 9.15 3.25 11.91
CA ALA A 555 7.82 3.63 11.48
C ALA A 555 6.78 3.43 12.60
N ARG A 556 5.76 4.27 12.58
CA ARG A 556 4.51 4.06 13.32
C ARG A 556 3.55 3.29 12.43
N TYR A 557 2.83 2.37 13.03
CA TYR A 557 1.95 1.46 12.32
C TYR A 557 0.48 1.83 12.49
N THR A 558 -0.27 1.77 11.40
CA THR A 558 -1.73 1.78 11.42
C THR A 558 -2.20 0.54 10.68
N MET A 559 -2.85 -0.36 11.40
CA MET A 559 -3.28 -1.65 10.90
C MET A 559 -4.81 -1.74 10.95
N LEU A 560 -5.44 -2.13 9.84
CA LEU A 560 -6.89 -2.23 9.75
C LEU A 560 -7.30 -3.62 9.31
N GLY A 561 -8.44 -4.05 9.82
CA GLY A 561 -9.00 -5.32 9.42
C GLY A 561 -10.45 -5.51 9.83
N ASP A 562 -11.09 -6.43 9.11
CA ASP A 562 -12.33 -7.05 9.51
C ASP A 562 -12.03 -8.51 9.83
N LEU A 563 -11.95 -8.81 11.11
CA LEU A 563 -11.61 -10.15 11.58
C LEU A 563 -12.58 -11.24 11.08
N ASN A 564 -13.75 -10.86 10.57
CA ASN A 564 -14.74 -11.76 9.97
C ASN A 564 -14.53 -12.02 8.47
N GLN A 565 -13.56 -11.35 7.83
CA GLN A 565 -13.25 -11.48 6.40
C GLN A 565 -11.90 -12.17 6.11
N ALA A 566 -11.40 -13.00 7.03
CA ALA A 566 -10.18 -13.77 6.81
C ALA A 566 -10.45 -14.90 5.80
N ILE A 567 -9.98 -14.76 4.56
CA ILE A 567 -10.12 -15.77 3.51
C ILE A 567 -8.79 -16.36 3.02
N LEU A 568 -7.69 -15.72 3.39
CA LEU A 568 -6.33 -16.11 2.99
C LEU A 568 -5.50 -16.67 4.15
N THR A 569 -6.09 -16.80 5.35
CA THR A 569 -5.47 -17.41 6.54
C THR A 569 -6.47 -18.28 7.27
N HIS A 570 -5.98 -19.32 7.95
CA HIS A 570 -6.80 -20.18 8.82
C HIS A 570 -6.71 -19.80 10.30
N ASP A 571 -5.95 -18.75 10.65
CA ASP A 571 -5.72 -18.38 12.03
C ASP A 571 -6.94 -17.69 12.65
N ASN A 572 -7.19 -18.00 13.92
CA ASN A 572 -8.24 -17.34 14.69
C ASN A 572 -7.84 -15.87 14.87
N SER A 573 -8.72 -14.99 14.43
CA SER A 573 -8.53 -13.52 14.44
C SER A 573 -8.18 -12.95 15.82
N GLN A 574 -8.66 -13.55 16.91
CA GLN A 574 -8.29 -13.13 18.28
C GLN A 574 -6.84 -13.48 18.62
N THR A 575 -6.32 -14.58 18.07
CA THR A 575 -4.92 -14.97 18.24
C THR A 575 -4.01 -13.99 17.52
N LEU A 576 -4.36 -13.61 16.29
CA LEU A 576 -3.63 -12.61 15.51
C LEU A 576 -3.51 -11.28 16.27
N LEU A 577 -4.59 -10.76 16.83
CA LEU A 577 -4.59 -9.53 17.61
C LEU A 577 -3.66 -9.62 18.84
N LYS A 578 -3.70 -10.73 19.58
CA LYS A 578 -2.81 -10.97 20.73
C LYS A 578 -1.33 -11.03 20.31
N GLU A 579 -1.03 -11.60 19.16
CA GLU A 579 0.35 -11.70 18.67
C GLU A 579 0.86 -10.37 18.15
N ILE A 580 0.04 -9.60 17.44
CA ILE A 580 0.37 -8.25 16.99
C ILE A 580 0.71 -7.34 18.20
N THR A 581 -0.12 -7.36 19.24
CA THR A 581 0.12 -6.53 20.42
C THR A 581 1.40 -6.90 21.16
N ARG A 582 1.90 -8.14 21.02
CA ARG A 582 3.22 -8.57 21.56
C ARG A 582 4.42 -8.03 20.77
N LEU A 583 4.21 -7.58 19.53
CA LEU A 583 5.28 -6.99 18.71
C LEU A 583 5.51 -5.50 19.05
N PHE A 584 4.54 -4.85 19.68
CA PHE A 584 4.59 -3.42 20.00
C PHE A 584 4.48 -3.19 21.50
N ASP A 585 4.88 -1.99 21.93
CA ASP A 585 4.70 -1.54 23.30
C ASP A 585 3.21 -1.39 23.60
N SER A 586 2.72 -2.08 24.64
CA SER A 586 1.30 -2.05 25.02
C SER A 586 0.81 -0.66 25.44
N GLU A 587 1.69 0.17 26.03
CA GLU A 587 1.35 1.54 26.44
C GLU A 587 1.18 2.48 25.24
N LYS A 588 1.81 2.14 24.13
CA LYS A 588 1.76 2.89 22.86
C LYS A 588 0.91 2.21 21.79
N THR A 589 0.16 1.21 22.19
CA THR A 589 -0.79 0.49 21.33
C THR A 589 -2.20 0.95 21.63
N ARG A 590 -2.92 1.38 20.59
CA ARG A 590 -4.32 1.77 20.69
C ARG A 590 -5.17 0.90 19.78
N VAL A 591 -6.28 0.39 20.30
CA VAL A 591 -7.28 -0.38 19.54
C VAL A 591 -8.55 0.45 19.47
N ILE A 592 -9.07 0.67 18.26
CA ILE A 592 -10.34 1.36 18.01
C ILE A 592 -11.25 0.42 17.24
N GLN A 593 -12.51 0.33 17.67
CA GLN A 593 -13.54 -0.47 16.99
C GLN A 593 -14.53 0.46 16.30
N LEU A 594 -14.76 0.20 15.01
CA LEU A 594 -15.80 0.84 14.20
C LEU A 594 -16.98 -0.11 14.11
N THR A 595 -18.06 0.22 14.82
CA THR A 595 -19.22 -0.67 14.95
C THR A 595 -20.31 -0.40 13.91
N HIS A 596 -20.36 0.81 13.36
CA HIS A 596 -21.37 1.21 12.40
C HIS A 596 -20.97 0.88 10.96
N SER A 597 -21.89 0.32 10.18
CA SER A 597 -21.75 0.12 8.74
C SER A 597 -22.58 1.17 8.00
N TYR A 598 -21.90 2.05 7.27
CA TYR A 598 -22.53 3.19 6.59
C TYR A 598 -22.76 2.96 5.09
N ARG A 599 -21.99 2.07 4.50
CA ARG A 599 -21.85 1.93 3.05
C ARG A 599 -23.02 1.20 2.40
N SER A 600 -23.31 0.02 2.89
CA SER A 600 -24.41 -0.82 2.38
C SER A 600 -25.76 -0.34 2.92
N THR A 601 -26.84 -0.66 2.21
CA THR A 601 -28.19 -0.41 2.72
C THR A 601 -28.43 -1.21 3.99
N LYS A 602 -29.39 -0.75 4.82
CA LYS A 602 -29.78 -1.42 6.05
C LYS A 602 -30.14 -2.88 5.80
N GLN A 603 -30.86 -3.15 4.73
CA GLN A 603 -31.32 -4.48 4.37
C GLN A 603 -30.16 -5.43 4.02
N ILE A 604 -29.19 -4.96 3.25
CA ILE A 604 -28.01 -5.75 2.93
C ILE A 604 -27.17 -6.00 4.19
N THR A 605 -26.99 -4.99 5.04
CA THR A 605 -26.21 -5.11 6.27
C THR A 605 -26.86 -6.08 7.26
N GLU A 606 -28.20 -6.01 7.44
CA GLU A 606 -28.93 -6.95 8.30
C GLU A 606 -28.85 -8.39 7.75
N PHE A 607 -28.94 -8.59 6.45
CA PHE A 607 -28.79 -9.89 5.83
C PHE A 607 -27.38 -10.46 6.06
N THR A 608 -26.33 -9.68 5.73
CA THR A 608 -24.94 -10.15 5.81
C THR A 608 -24.49 -10.42 7.24
N LYS A 609 -25.02 -9.70 8.23
CA LYS A 609 -24.76 -9.90 9.65
C LYS A 609 -25.16 -11.31 10.11
N HIS A 610 -26.26 -11.88 9.57
CA HIS A 610 -26.71 -13.23 9.90
C HIS A 610 -25.84 -14.34 9.30
N LEU A 611 -24.94 -13.99 8.39
CA LEU A 611 -23.92 -14.90 7.87
C LEU A 611 -22.71 -15.07 8.80
N LEU A 612 -22.64 -14.32 9.91
CA LEU A 612 -21.51 -14.36 10.84
C LEU A 612 -21.82 -15.32 12.01
N THR A 613 -20.85 -16.15 12.40
CA THR A 613 -20.96 -17.09 13.53
C THR A 613 -20.59 -16.48 14.87
N VAL A 614 -19.62 -15.57 14.89
CA VAL A 614 -19.15 -14.89 16.10
C VAL A 614 -19.19 -13.40 15.81
N GLY A 615 -20.27 -12.76 16.22
CA GLY A 615 -20.59 -11.42 15.77
C GLY A 615 -19.91 -10.32 16.56
N GLU A 616 -19.14 -9.49 15.90
CA GLU A 616 -19.07 -8.09 16.25
C GLU A 616 -20.49 -7.49 16.17
N LYS A 617 -20.83 -6.57 17.08
CA LYS A 617 -22.09 -5.81 16.97
C LYS A 617 -21.98 -4.87 15.77
N ILE A 618 -22.39 -5.34 14.60
CA ILE A 618 -22.53 -4.50 13.42
C ILE A 618 -23.86 -3.76 13.54
N ILE A 619 -23.78 -2.44 13.63
CA ILE A 619 -24.94 -1.56 13.67
C ILE A 619 -25.14 -1.03 12.24
N PRO A 620 -26.22 -1.42 11.55
CA PRO A 620 -26.51 -0.88 10.24
C PRO A 620 -26.93 0.59 10.35
N PHE A 621 -26.39 1.41 9.48
CA PHE A 621 -26.91 2.76 9.30
C PHE A 621 -28.32 2.71 8.69
N ASN A 622 -29.17 3.67 9.03
CA ASN A 622 -30.55 3.69 8.56
C ASN A 622 -30.70 4.18 7.12
N ARG A 623 -29.98 3.52 6.21
CA ARG A 623 -30.04 3.75 4.76
C ARG A 623 -31.01 2.74 4.14
N PRO A 624 -32.22 3.15 3.72
CA PRO A 624 -33.18 2.22 3.13
C PRO A 624 -32.71 1.74 1.76
N GLY A 625 -33.07 0.51 1.41
CA GLY A 625 -32.81 -0.10 0.12
C GLY A 625 -33.65 -1.35 -0.12
N ASP A 626 -33.43 -2.01 -1.25
CA ASP A 626 -34.12 -3.25 -1.58
C ASP A 626 -33.62 -4.40 -0.67
N LEU A 627 -34.51 -5.34 -0.35
CA LEU A 627 -34.11 -6.60 0.26
C LEU A 627 -33.19 -7.38 -0.72
N PRO A 628 -32.18 -8.10 -0.22
CA PRO A 628 -31.41 -9.03 -1.04
C PRO A 628 -32.33 -10.00 -1.79
N ASN A 629 -32.08 -10.21 -3.06
CA ASN A 629 -32.87 -11.10 -3.92
C ASN A 629 -32.19 -12.46 -4.02
N ILE A 630 -32.88 -13.53 -3.64
CA ILE A 630 -32.40 -14.91 -3.74
C ILE A 630 -33.23 -15.63 -4.77
N LYS A 631 -32.57 -16.07 -5.87
CA LYS A 631 -33.23 -16.79 -6.97
C LYS A 631 -32.65 -18.19 -7.11
N VAL A 632 -33.50 -19.20 -6.96
CA VAL A 632 -33.14 -20.60 -7.16
C VAL A 632 -33.70 -21.06 -8.51
N SER A 633 -32.82 -21.38 -9.43
CA SER A 633 -33.14 -21.79 -10.81
C SER A 633 -33.21 -23.32 -10.91
N ALA A 634 -34.09 -23.85 -11.74
CA ALA A 634 -34.23 -25.31 -11.90
C ALA A 634 -33.12 -25.94 -12.79
N SER A 635 -32.37 -25.12 -13.54
CA SER A 635 -31.26 -25.57 -14.38
C SER A 635 -30.17 -24.52 -14.52
N ALA A 636 -28.97 -24.93 -14.93
CA ALA A 636 -27.85 -24.03 -15.20
C ALA A 636 -28.18 -22.98 -16.28
N GLU A 637 -29.00 -23.33 -17.27
CA GLU A 637 -29.43 -22.41 -18.32
C GLU A 637 -30.35 -21.32 -17.77
N GLN A 638 -31.30 -21.68 -16.91
CA GLN A 638 -32.17 -20.73 -16.23
C GLN A 638 -31.38 -19.87 -15.26
N MET A 639 -30.36 -20.41 -14.59
CA MET A 639 -29.45 -19.65 -13.74
C MET A 639 -28.69 -18.58 -14.55
N LEU A 640 -28.19 -18.92 -15.74
CA LEU A 640 -27.55 -17.98 -16.63
C LEU A 640 -28.52 -16.90 -17.15
N GLN A 641 -29.78 -17.30 -17.47
CA GLN A 641 -30.82 -16.37 -17.87
C GLN A 641 -31.14 -15.39 -16.72
N ALA A 642 -31.31 -15.88 -15.49
CA ALA A 642 -31.54 -15.06 -14.31
C ALA A 642 -30.40 -14.04 -14.08
N THR A 643 -29.17 -14.45 -14.31
CA THR A 643 -27.99 -13.56 -14.24
C THR A 643 -28.07 -12.43 -15.28
N ARG A 644 -28.45 -12.73 -16.51
CA ARG A 644 -28.63 -11.72 -17.58
C ARG A 644 -29.75 -10.74 -17.27
N GLU A 645 -30.90 -11.25 -16.77
CA GLU A 645 -32.04 -10.42 -16.35
C GLU A 645 -31.63 -9.45 -15.25
N GLN A 646 -30.90 -9.94 -14.24
CA GLN A 646 -30.44 -9.12 -13.12
C GLN A 646 -29.42 -8.07 -13.58
N LEU A 647 -28.48 -8.41 -14.47
CA LEU A 647 -27.55 -7.45 -15.05
C LEU A 647 -28.29 -6.31 -15.77
N ARG A 648 -29.27 -6.64 -16.61
CA ARG A 648 -30.08 -5.64 -17.32
C ARG A 648 -30.86 -4.74 -16.35
N ALA A 649 -31.43 -5.33 -15.28
CA ALA A 649 -32.14 -4.56 -14.27
C ALA A 649 -31.21 -3.61 -13.49
N ASN A 650 -29.96 -4.00 -13.25
CA ASN A 650 -28.95 -3.14 -12.63
C ASN A 650 -28.48 -2.03 -13.59
N GLN A 651 -28.27 -2.34 -14.85
CA GLN A 651 -27.90 -1.35 -15.90
C GLN A 651 -28.97 -0.26 -16.08
N GLN A 652 -30.26 -0.63 -15.98
CA GLN A 652 -31.35 0.35 -16.05
C GLN A 652 -31.32 1.36 -14.88
N GLN A 653 -30.69 0.99 -13.76
CA GLN A 653 -30.47 1.87 -12.60
C GLN A 653 -29.08 2.55 -12.63
N ASN A 654 -28.31 2.38 -13.71
CA ASN A 654 -26.93 2.83 -13.84
C ASN A 654 -25.99 2.27 -12.74
N TYR A 655 -26.24 1.06 -12.23
CA TYR A 655 -25.38 0.41 -11.25
C TYR A 655 -24.26 -0.36 -11.92
N ALA A 656 -23.01 -0.09 -11.53
CA ALA A 656 -21.86 -0.91 -11.87
C ALA A 656 -21.97 -2.25 -11.12
N THR A 657 -22.04 -3.36 -11.87
CA THR A 657 -22.32 -4.67 -11.30
C THR A 657 -21.09 -5.57 -11.30
N ALA A 658 -20.77 -6.14 -10.14
CA ALA A 658 -19.81 -7.24 -10.06
C ALA A 658 -20.53 -8.58 -9.91
N ILE A 659 -20.26 -9.50 -10.82
CA ILE A 659 -20.65 -10.90 -10.67
C ILE A 659 -19.47 -11.60 -9.99
N ILE A 660 -19.67 -11.97 -8.73
CA ILE A 660 -18.62 -12.58 -7.92
C ILE A 660 -18.81 -14.09 -7.89
N THR A 661 -17.79 -14.82 -8.31
CA THR A 661 -17.73 -16.29 -8.29
C THR A 661 -16.82 -16.77 -7.17
N LYS A 662 -16.94 -18.03 -6.77
CA LYS A 662 -16.07 -18.62 -5.75
C LYS A 662 -14.60 -18.56 -6.15
N ASP A 663 -14.29 -18.99 -7.37
CA ASP A 663 -12.93 -19.13 -7.89
C ASP A 663 -12.79 -18.64 -9.34
N LEU A 664 -11.55 -18.63 -9.83
CA LEU A 664 -11.21 -18.15 -11.18
C LEU A 664 -11.78 -19.06 -12.29
N SER A 665 -11.86 -20.36 -12.04
CA SER A 665 -12.38 -21.33 -13.03
C SER A 665 -13.85 -21.03 -13.34
N GLN A 666 -14.66 -20.83 -12.28
CA GLN A 666 -16.06 -20.43 -12.42
C GLN A 666 -16.19 -19.06 -13.10
N ALA A 667 -15.30 -18.09 -12.76
CA ALA A 667 -15.31 -16.77 -13.38
C ALA A 667 -15.06 -16.84 -14.89
N GLN A 668 -14.10 -17.65 -15.32
CA GLN A 668 -13.76 -17.85 -16.72
C GLN A 668 -14.91 -18.52 -17.50
N GLN A 669 -15.51 -19.57 -16.93
CA GLN A 669 -16.64 -20.27 -17.54
C GLN A 669 -17.84 -19.34 -17.70
N LEU A 670 -18.18 -18.60 -16.65
CA LEU A 670 -19.30 -17.67 -16.68
C LEU A 670 -19.09 -16.55 -17.70
N GLN A 671 -17.90 -15.96 -17.74
CA GLN A 671 -17.58 -14.90 -18.70
C GLN A 671 -17.72 -15.39 -20.14
N GLN A 672 -17.25 -16.60 -20.48
CA GLN A 672 -17.42 -17.18 -21.82
C GLN A 672 -18.88 -17.34 -22.21
N GLN A 673 -19.76 -17.69 -21.25
CA GLN A 673 -21.19 -17.86 -21.49
C GLN A 673 -21.93 -16.52 -21.59
N LEU A 674 -21.50 -15.50 -20.84
CA LEU A 674 -22.16 -14.19 -20.84
C LEU A 674 -21.74 -13.30 -22.01
N GLN A 675 -20.48 -13.33 -22.43
CA GLN A 675 -19.94 -12.40 -23.43
C GLN A 675 -20.62 -12.47 -24.80
N GLN A 676 -21.33 -13.55 -25.07
CA GLN A 676 -22.13 -13.69 -26.31
C GLN A 676 -23.40 -12.83 -26.30
N HIS A 677 -23.83 -12.38 -25.11
CA HIS A 677 -25.12 -11.71 -24.90
C HIS A 677 -25.03 -10.37 -24.18
N VAL A 678 -24.03 -10.20 -23.31
CA VAL A 678 -23.84 -8.99 -22.50
C VAL A 678 -22.34 -8.71 -22.38
N PRO A 679 -21.88 -7.47 -22.61
CA PRO A 679 -20.48 -7.14 -22.43
C PRO A 679 -20.13 -7.17 -20.94
N VAL A 680 -19.26 -8.08 -20.55
CA VAL A 680 -18.72 -8.20 -19.19
C VAL A 680 -17.20 -8.37 -19.24
N THR A 681 -16.49 -7.71 -18.37
CA THR A 681 -15.03 -7.79 -18.27
C THR A 681 -14.62 -8.79 -17.19
N LEU A 682 -13.76 -9.75 -17.52
CA LEU A 682 -13.21 -10.70 -16.56
C LEU A 682 -11.94 -10.15 -15.93
N ILE A 683 -11.92 -10.13 -14.59
CA ILE A 683 -10.73 -9.85 -13.79
C ILE A 683 -10.06 -11.19 -13.41
N LYS A 684 -8.83 -11.42 -13.91
CA LYS A 684 -8.10 -12.70 -13.78
C LYS A 684 -6.97 -12.66 -12.76
N SER A 685 -6.40 -11.47 -12.52
CA SER A 685 -5.22 -11.32 -11.67
C SER A 685 -5.22 -9.97 -10.96
N GLU A 686 -4.49 -9.88 -9.86
CA GLU A 686 -4.29 -8.66 -9.08
C GLU A 686 -3.56 -7.53 -9.83
N ASN A 687 -2.80 -7.87 -10.88
CA ASN A 687 -2.03 -6.90 -11.67
C ASN A 687 -2.84 -6.27 -12.83
N GLN A 688 -4.11 -6.64 -12.97
CA GLN A 688 -5.00 -6.08 -13.97
C GLN A 688 -5.61 -4.78 -13.45
N ARG A 689 -5.78 -3.76 -14.31
CA ARG A 689 -6.49 -2.54 -13.92
C ARG A 689 -7.99 -2.80 -13.78
N LEU A 690 -8.62 -2.12 -12.83
CA LEU A 690 -10.07 -2.18 -12.68
C LEU A 690 -10.72 -1.56 -13.92
N ALA A 691 -11.51 -2.37 -14.62
CA ALA A 691 -12.25 -1.91 -15.79
C ALA A 691 -13.55 -1.22 -15.35
N THR A 692 -13.99 -0.25 -16.16
CA THR A 692 -15.31 0.38 -15.98
C THR A 692 -16.41 -0.52 -16.54
N GLY A 693 -17.60 -0.52 -15.93
CA GLY A 693 -18.76 -1.31 -16.33
C GLY A 693 -18.92 -2.60 -15.54
N ASP A 694 -19.63 -3.57 -16.13
CA ASP A 694 -19.95 -4.83 -15.45
C ASP A 694 -18.76 -5.80 -15.47
N LEU A 695 -18.50 -6.42 -14.33
CA LEU A 695 -17.33 -7.27 -14.11
C LEU A 695 -17.73 -8.69 -13.74
N VAL A 696 -16.90 -9.66 -14.15
CA VAL A 696 -16.86 -11.01 -13.55
C VAL A 696 -15.54 -11.13 -12.80
N ILE A 697 -15.61 -11.45 -11.51
CA ILE A 697 -14.44 -11.44 -10.65
C ILE A 697 -14.48 -12.58 -9.63
N PRO A 698 -13.38 -13.33 -9.38
CA PRO A 698 -13.34 -14.31 -8.31
C PRO A 698 -13.28 -13.63 -6.94
N ALA A 699 -13.82 -14.27 -5.93
CA ALA A 699 -14.02 -13.71 -4.58
C ALA A 699 -12.73 -13.17 -3.94
N TYR A 700 -11.60 -13.85 -4.11
CA TYR A 700 -10.32 -13.42 -3.52
C TYR A 700 -9.77 -12.12 -4.15
N LEU A 701 -10.14 -11.78 -5.40
CA LEU A 701 -9.79 -10.49 -6.04
C LEU A 701 -10.82 -9.39 -5.75
N ALA A 702 -12.07 -9.74 -5.40
CA ALA A 702 -13.10 -8.79 -5.03
C ALA A 702 -12.88 -8.17 -3.65
N LYS A 703 -11.94 -8.72 -2.87
CA LYS A 703 -11.62 -8.22 -1.53
C LYS A 703 -11.08 -6.79 -1.55
N GLY A 704 -11.58 -5.95 -0.63
CA GLY A 704 -11.26 -4.52 -0.58
C GLY A 704 -12.04 -3.66 -1.59
N LEU A 705 -12.60 -4.25 -2.64
CA LEU A 705 -13.41 -3.55 -3.64
C LEU A 705 -14.88 -3.45 -3.22
N GLU A 706 -15.61 -2.56 -3.89
CA GLU A 706 -17.01 -2.26 -3.63
C GLU A 706 -17.73 -1.94 -4.93
N PHE A 707 -18.99 -2.36 -5.00
CA PHE A 707 -19.79 -2.26 -6.21
C PHE A 707 -21.21 -1.80 -5.90
N ASP A 708 -21.80 -1.01 -6.78
CA ASP A 708 -23.19 -0.60 -6.64
C ASP A 708 -24.11 -1.79 -6.51
N ALA A 709 -23.90 -2.82 -7.34
CA ALA A 709 -24.64 -4.08 -7.29
C ALA A 709 -23.69 -5.29 -7.32
N VAL A 710 -24.04 -6.31 -6.56
CA VAL A 710 -23.33 -7.59 -6.55
C VAL A 710 -24.28 -8.71 -6.90
N ILE A 711 -23.84 -9.58 -7.80
CA ILE A 711 -24.47 -10.88 -8.07
C ILE A 711 -23.52 -11.96 -7.54
N MET A 712 -23.89 -12.61 -6.46
CA MET A 712 -23.22 -13.84 -6.00
C MET A 712 -23.69 -14.98 -6.88
N TRP A 713 -22.76 -15.47 -7.74
CA TRP A 713 -23.09 -16.49 -8.72
C TRP A 713 -22.78 -17.88 -8.22
N ASN A 714 -23.70 -18.83 -8.51
CA ASN A 714 -23.60 -20.25 -8.16
C ASN A 714 -23.54 -20.51 -6.63
N ALA A 715 -24.44 -19.84 -5.90
CA ALA A 715 -24.64 -20.09 -4.46
C ALA A 715 -25.37 -21.42 -4.20
N THR A 716 -24.99 -22.48 -4.91
CA THR A 716 -25.62 -23.80 -4.97
C THR A 716 -25.09 -24.69 -3.85
N ALA A 717 -25.95 -25.54 -3.29
CA ALA A 717 -25.56 -26.53 -2.29
C ALA A 717 -24.38 -27.40 -2.79
N GLY A 718 -23.37 -27.56 -1.93
CA GLY A 718 -22.16 -28.31 -2.26
C GLY A 718 -21.07 -27.50 -2.97
N GLN A 719 -21.35 -26.25 -3.36
CA GLN A 719 -20.31 -25.35 -3.88
C GLN A 719 -19.49 -24.73 -2.73
N PHE A 720 -20.11 -24.48 -1.61
CA PHE A 720 -19.48 -23.95 -0.41
C PHE A 720 -19.50 -24.99 0.71
N THR A 721 -18.48 -24.95 1.56
CA THR A 721 -18.35 -25.77 2.75
C THR A 721 -18.63 -24.92 4.00
N ASN A 722 -18.76 -25.54 5.16
CA ASN A 722 -18.90 -24.78 6.42
C ASN A 722 -17.70 -23.86 6.72
N GLN A 723 -16.55 -24.11 6.11
CA GLN A 723 -15.35 -23.27 6.24
C GLN A 723 -15.45 -22.02 5.35
N ASP A 724 -16.32 -22.01 4.33
CA ASP A 724 -16.47 -20.89 3.39
C ASP A 724 -17.43 -19.79 3.90
N GLN A 725 -17.89 -19.84 5.15
CA GLN A 725 -18.80 -18.85 5.72
C GLN A 725 -18.24 -17.42 5.63
N GLN A 726 -16.95 -17.25 5.93
CA GLN A 726 -16.27 -15.96 5.80
C GLN A 726 -16.15 -15.52 4.34
N LEU A 727 -16.02 -16.47 3.40
CA LEU A 727 -15.99 -16.19 1.97
C LEU A 727 -17.37 -15.68 1.49
N ILE A 728 -18.46 -16.34 1.90
CA ILE A 728 -19.84 -15.91 1.60
C ILE A 728 -20.11 -14.50 2.16
N TYR A 729 -19.71 -14.25 3.42
CA TYR A 729 -19.80 -12.92 4.02
C TYR A 729 -18.95 -11.89 3.24
N THR A 730 -17.74 -12.24 2.83
CA THR A 730 -16.88 -11.37 2.05
C THR A 730 -17.53 -10.99 0.72
N ILE A 731 -18.10 -11.96 -0.02
CA ILE A 731 -18.78 -11.72 -1.30
C ILE A 731 -19.99 -10.79 -1.11
N THR A 732 -20.86 -11.14 -0.18
CA THR A 732 -22.15 -10.44 0.00
C THR A 732 -21.98 -9.02 0.54
N SER A 733 -20.94 -8.79 1.36
CA SER A 733 -20.61 -7.47 1.93
C SER A 733 -19.97 -6.50 0.93
N ARG A 734 -19.72 -6.91 -0.33
CA ARG A 734 -19.22 -6.00 -1.41
C ARG A 734 -20.34 -5.16 -2.03
N ALA A 735 -21.61 -5.50 -1.78
CA ALA A 735 -22.77 -4.81 -2.33
C ALA A 735 -23.08 -3.52 -1.56
N MET A 736 -23.27 -2.41 -2.28
CA MET A 736 -23.68 -1.12 -1.68
C MET A 736 -25.19 -0.89 -1.77
N HIS A 737 -25.78 -1.07 -2.94
CA HIS A 737 -27.19 -0.77 -3.21
C HIS A 737 -28.05 -1.99 -3.44
N ARG A 738 -27.52 -3.00 -4.15
CA ARG A 738 -28.28 -4.20 -4.52
C ARG A 738 -27.45 -5.47 -4.38
N LEU A 739 -28.02 -6.46 -3.72
CA LEU A 739 -27.46 -7.81 -3.59
C LEU A 739 -28.38 -8.83 -4.22
N SER A 740 -27.88 -9.64 -5.14
CA SER A 740 -28.58 -10.77 -5.74
C SER A 740 -27.77 -12.04 -5.55
N ILE A 741 -28.44 -13.11 -5.15
CA ILE A 741 -27.83 -14.42 -4.90
C ILE A 741 -28.53 -15.41 -5.83
N ILE A 742 -27.76 -16.08 -6.70
CA ILE A 742 -28.31 -16.98 -7.71
C ILE A 742 -27.74 -18.38 -7.51
N ALA A 743 -28.65 -19.37 -7.39
CA ALA A 743 -28.34 -20.77 -7.18
C ALA A 743 -29.01 -21.67 -8.23
N ASN A 744 -28.45 -22.86 -8.41
CA ASN A 744 -28.99 -23.91 -9.27
C ASN A 744 -29.60 -25.02 -8.41
N GLN A 745 -30.86 -25.38 -8.64
CA GLN A 745 -31.63 -26.46 -8.01
C GLN A 745 -31.79 -26.32 -6.49
N GLN A 746 -30.72 -26.15 -5.71
CA GLN A 746 -30.77 -26.06 -4.27
C GLN A 746 -29.80 -24.98 -3.78
N LEU A 747 -30.28 -24.12 -2.90
CA LEU A 747 -29.49 -23.06 -2.26
C LEU A 747 -28.54 -23.65 -1.22
N ASP A 748 -27.39 -23.02 -1.07
CA ASP A 748 -26.41 -23.35 -0.04
C ASP A 748 -27.01 -23.27 1.39
N PRO A 749 -26.77 -24.24 2.26
CA PRO A 749 -27.35 -24.30 3.60
C PRO A 749 -27.00 -23.09 4.48
N ILE A 750 -25.81 -22.49 4.34
CA ILE A 750 -25.39 -21.30 5.11
C ILE A 750 -26.30 -20.12 4.78
N ILE A 751 -26.61 -19.93 3.49
CA ILE A 751 -27.46 -18.85 3.01
C ILE A 751 -28.94 -19.16 3.32
N ALA A 752 -29.33 -20.42 3.19
CA ALA A 752 -30.70 -20.88 3.50
C ALA A 752 -31.07 -20.73 4.98
N ALA A 753 -30.09 -20.68 5.89
CA ALA A 753 -30.26 -20.48 7.31
C ALA A 753 -30.60 -19.02 7.69
N VAL A 754 -30.42 -18.06 6.80
CA VAL A 754 -30.78 -16.65 7.04
C VAL A 754 -32.31 -16.49 7.17
N PRO A 755 -32.82 -15.69 8.12
CA PRO A 755 -34.25 -15.46 8.28
C PRO A 755 -34.94 -15.01 6.98
N LYS A 756 -36.10 -15.59 6.68
CA LYS A 756 -36.78 -15.38 5.40
C LYS A 756 -37.26 -13.96 5.15
N ASP A 757 -37.50 -13.20 6.21
CA ASP A 757 -37.91 -11.80 6.17
C ASP A 757 -36.80 -10.83 5.77
N LEU A 758 -35.54 -11.29 5.77
CA LEU A 758 -34.37 -10.48 5.38
C LEU A 758 -34.02 -10.57 3.90
N ALA A 759 -34.75 -11.36 3.11
CA ALA A 759 -34.51 -11.47 1.67
C ALA A 759 -35.83 -11.69 0.90
N GLN A 760 -35.81 -11.37 -0.39
CA GLN A 760 -36.86 -11.76 -1.34
C GLN A 760 -36.47 -13.12 -1.95
N TRP A 761 -37.35 -14.10 -1.79
CA TRP A 761 -37.14 -15.46 -2.26
C TRP A 761 -37.96 -15.72 -3.54
N GLN A 762 -37.27 -16.10 -4.63
CA GLN A 762 -37.85 -16.36 -5.95
C GLN A 762 -37.47 -17.75 -6.50
#